data_77f46798e4ab66fefe0a070bf494e203
#
_entry.id   77f46798e4ab66fefe0a070bf494e203
#
_cell.length_a   1.000
_cell.length_b   1.000
_cell.length_c   1.000
_cell.angle_alpha   90.00
_cell.angle_beta   90.00
_cell.angle_gamma   90.00
#
_symmetry.space_group_name_H-M   'P 1'
#
loop_
_entity.id
_entity.type
_entity.pdbx_description
1 polymer ?
#
loop_
_entity_poly.entity_id
_entity_poly.type
_entity_poly.pdbx_seq_one_letter_code
_entity_poly.pdbx_strand_id
1 'polypeptide(L)'
;PIGSDEDILNLSDPPYYTACPNPWIADFIAEWEKEKKSLRSKVQSPKSGDDSTLDIGPETLDTPYHREPFAADVSEGKNDPIYNAHSYHTKVPHKAIMRYILHYTQPGDIVFDGFCGTGMTGVAAKMCGDREAVMSLGYQVKPDGTILQEENDDEGKKVWRPFSKIGVRKAILNDLSPAATFIAYNYNTPVDEVAFEKEAKRILKEVENECGWMYETLHIDGKTKGKINYTVWSDVIICSHCGTEIVYWDAAINKQKAEVKEKFNCPTCSSEITKRNVEKAYESWYDNSISQVVRMVKQVPVLINYSIGKKRHEKRPSDLDLEVVSKIGKEPYLYKFPTTKIEDGAKTREPLAFGASYTHLMYSMRNLKILIAILDRINKVNDSRLQNYLKVWFTSSQTRLHRMNRYAAQHQRHVGPLANTLYISSTPAEISPFYFLNLKIKENLLALGSVSSSAIQTGDASKVLIPENSLDYAFIDPPFGHNIMYSDLNIIWEAWLGAKTNSEPEAIENKHQGKGLDEYRALMVSAFKNAYKALKPGRWLTVEFSNTKASVWNSIQTALTDAGFVVANVAALNKGRGGLHAIIGPTAVKQDLIISAYKPNGGFEERFQKEAQTEEGVWDFVRTHLKYLPVTKQQGAMLQFVPERDPRILFDQMVAYYVRKGYPVPISSQEFQIGLAQHFIERDGMYFLPDQVAEYDRKKMTSGELKQMTMFVSDEASAIQWLRQLIKEKPQTFSD
;
A
#
# COMPACT_ATOMS: atom_id res chain seq x y z
N PRO A 1 17.93 -4.41 6.04
CA PRO A 1 18.02 -5.33 4.90
C PRO A 1 19.12 -6.36 5.11
N ILE A 2 19.11 -7.41 4.29
CA ILE A 2 20.16 -8.42 4.20
C ILE A 2 20.78 -8.30 2.81
N GLY A 3 22.09 -8.13 2.73
CA GLY A 3 22.85 -7.99 1.49
C GLY A 3 24.32 -7.74 1.81
N SER A 4 25.20 -7.67 0.80
CA SER A 4 26.54 -7.20 1.03
C SER A 4 26.55 -5.68 1.32
N ASP A 5 27.55 -5.19 2.02
CA ASP A 5 27.71 -3.76 2.29
C ASP A 5 27.77 -2.96 0.97
N GLU A 6 28.41 -3.52 -0.05
CA GLU A 6 28.50 -2.92 -1.39
C GLU A 6 27.11 -2.80 -2.05
N ASP A 7 26.27 -3.83 -1.99
CA ASP A 7 24.93 -3.79 -2.57
C ASP A 7 24.04 -2.76 -1.87
N ILE A 8 24.12 -2.69 -0.52
CA ILE A 8 23.38 -1.72 0.28
C ILE A 8 23.82 -0.29 -0.03
N LEU A 9 25.13 -0.06 -0.14
CA LEU A 9 25.68 1.25 -0.50
C LEU A 9 25.28 1.64 -1.91
N ASN A 10 25.34 0.73 -2.87
CA ASN A 10 24.97 0.98 -4.27
C ASN A 10 23.48 1.28 -4.49
N LEU A 11 22.60 0.85 -3.56
CA LEU A 11 21.20 1.24 -3.55
C LEU A 11 20.97 2.62 -2.94
N SER A 12 21.88 3.08 -2.10
CA SER A 12 21.73 4.32 -1.31
C SER A 12 22.09 5.55 -2.12
N ASP A 13 21.50 6.70 -1.76
CA ASP A 13 21.83 8.04 -2.25
C ASP A 13 21.83 9.00 -1.05
N PRO A 14 22.88 8.91 -0.19
CA PRO A 14 22.97 9.75 1.01
C PRO A 14 23.08 11.24 0.65
N PRO A 15 22.52 12.13 1.48
CA PRO A 15 21.82 11.84 2.73
C PRO A 15 20.31 11.55 2.55
N TYR A 16 19.74 11.70 1.36
CA TYR A 16 18.31 11.68 1.10
C TYR A 16 17.69 10.28 1.18
N TYR A 17 18.44 9.26 0.79
CA TYR A 17 18.02 7.88 0.85
C TYR A 17 19.15 6.96 1.30
N THR A 18 18.85 6.10 2.26
CA THR A 18 19.74 5.00 2.67
C THR A 18 18.98 3.67 2.68
N ALA A 19 19.56 2.67 2.05
CA ALA A 19 19.04 1.30 2.08
C ALA A 19 19.33 0.59 3.43
N CYS A 20 19.54 1.38 4.48
CA CYS A 20 19.74 1.01 5.89
C CYS A 20 19.23 2.18 6.76
N PRO A 21 19.27 2.11 8.09
CA PRO A 21 18.90 3.24 8.94
C PRO A 21 19.67 4.52 8.58
N ASN A 22 18.95 5.64 8.43
CA ASN A 22 19.51 6.91 7.97
C ASN A 22 19.96 7.78 9.16
N PRO A 23 21.26 8.04 9.34
CA PRO A 23 21.76 8.82 10.46
C PRO A 23 21.47 10.33 10.36
N TRP A 24 21.11 10.83 9.18
CA TRP A 24 20.89 12.29 8.92
C TRP A 24 19.43 12.73 9.15
N ILE A 25 18.53 11.86 9.59
CA ILE A 25 17.11 12.25 9.80
C ILE A 25 16.98 13.42 10.77
N ALA A 26 17.74 13.42 11.85
CA ALA A 26 17.71 14.51 12.83
C ALA A 26 18.19 15.85 12.23
N ASP A 27 19.20 15.81 11.35
CA ASP A 27 19.73 16.98 10.67
C ASP A 27 18.70 17.57 9.68
N PHE A 28 18.02 16.71 8.91
CA PHE A 28 16.91 17.13 8.05
C PHE A 28 15.79 17.81 8.83
N ILE A 29 15.38 17.22 9.96
CA ILE A 29 14.34 17.80 10.81
C ILE A 29 14.76 19.18 11.30
N ALA A 30 16.00 19.33 11.77
CA ALA A 30 16.54 20.60 12.25
C ALA A 30 16.60 21.67 11.14
N GLU A 31 16.98 21.28 9.92
CA GLU A 31 16.99 22.16 8.75
C GLU A 31 15.57 22.59 8.35
N TRP A 32 14.66 21.64 8.23
CA TRP A 32 13.26 21.91 7.85
C TRP A 32 12.53 22.77 8.87
N GLU A 33 12.78 22.60 10.16
CA GLU A 33 12.24 23.50 11.20
C GLU A 33 12.80 24.91 11.08
N LYS A 34 14.06 25.09 10.68
CA LYS A 34 14.64 26.44 10.40
C LYS A 34 13.97 27.07 9.16
N GLU A 35 13.80 26.30 8.07
CA GLU A 35 13.09 26.76 6.87
C GLU A 35 11.67 27.20 7.22
N LYS A 36 10.94 26.41 7.99
CA LYS A 36 9.57 26.67 8.43
C LYS A 36 9.47 27.96 9.24
N LYS A 37 10.41 28.22 10.15
CA LYS A 37 10.48 29.47 10.93
C LYS A 37 10.77 30.66 10.03
N SER A 38 11.68 30.54 9.07
CA SER A 38 12.02 31.60 8.12
C SER A 38 10.83 31.94 7.19
N LEU A 39 10.07 30.97 6.75
CA LEU A 39 8.86 31.21 5.94
C LEU A 39 7.79 31.96 6.74
N ARG A 40 7.58 31.61 8.01
CA ARG A 40 6.62 32.30 8.90
C ARG A 40 7.03 33.75 9.18
N SER A 41 8.31 34.04 9.40
CA SER A 41 8.80 35.39 9.65
C SER A 41 8.64 36.32 8.45
N LYS A 42 8.79 35.82 7.22
CA LYS A 42 8.59 36.59 5.98
C LYS A 42 7.12 36.96 5.72
N VAL A 43 6.16 36.17 6.22
CA VAL A 43 4.73 36.43 6.09
C VAL A 43 4.26 37.50 7.11
N GLN A 44 4.98 37.70 8.21
CA GLN A 44 4.64 38.64 9.27
C GLN A 44 5.16 40.08 9.05
N SER A 45 5.84 40.40 7.94
CA SER A 45 6.20 41.78 7.63
C SER A 45 5.07 42.45 6.85
N PRO A 46 4.21 43.29 7.46
CA PRO A 46 3.13 43.94 6.75
C PRO A 46 3.69 45.00 5.82
N LYS A 47 3.42 44.89 4.52
CA LYS A 47 3.42 46.07 3.65
C LYS A 47 2.27 46.95 4.06
N SER A 48 2.60 48.10 4.60
CA SER A 48 1.65 49.15 5.02
C SER A 48 0.69 49.53 3.90
N GLY A 49 -0.63 49.48 4.18
CA GLY A 49 -1.68 50.19 3.45
C GLY A 49 -2.55 49.29 2.59
N ASP A 50 -3.53 48.64 3.17
CA ASP A 50 -4.94 48.74 2.73
C ASP A 50 -5.85 48.11 3.79
N ASP A 51 -6.83 48.88 4.20
CA ASP A 51 -7.78 48.56 5.27
C ASP A 51 -9.01 47.90 4.64
N SER A 52 -9.02 46.55 4.61
CA SER A 52 -10.25 45.80 4.43
C SER A 52 -10.21 44.53 5.29
N THR A 53 -10.90 44.66 6.42
CA THR A 53 -11.14 43.64 7.41
C THR A 53 -11.88 42.44 6.86
N LEU A 54 -11.17 41.32 6.68
CA LEU A 54 -11.70 39.98 6.86
C LEU A 54 -10.60 39.18 7.57
N ASP A 55 -10.73 39.15 8.86
CA ASP A 55 -9.80 38.56 9.83
C ASP A 55 -9.92 37.01 9.78
N ILE A 56 -9.10 36.38 8.95
CA ILE A 56 -8.61 35.03 9.22
C ILE A 56 -7.10 35.15 9.18
N GLY A 57 -6.56 35.68 10.28
CA GLY A 57 -5.14 35.81 10.50
C GLY A 57 -4.44 34.44 10.44
N PRO A 58 -3.14 34.42 10.05
CA PRO A 58 -2.31 33.26 10.26
C PRO A 58 -2.40 32.90 11.74
N GLU A 59 -2.53 31.58 12.06
CA GLU A 59 -2.38 31.10 13.43
C GLU A 59 -1.13 31.78 14.01
N THR A 60 -1.34 32.71 14.93
CA THR A 60 -0.24 33.38 15.63
C THR A 60 0.49 32.29 16.42
N LEU A 61 1.80 32.47 16.65
CA LEU A 61 2.65 31.54 17.42
C LEU A 61 2.05 31.18 18.81
N ASP A 62 1.05 31.89 19.27
CA ASP A 62 0.41 31.76 20.57
C ASP A 62 -0.94 31.02 20.55
N THR A 63 -1.52 30.70 19.38
CA THR A 63 -2.72 29.85 19.33
C THR A 63 -2.32 28.38 19.40
N PRO A 64 -2.78 27.63 20.42
CA PRO A 64 -2.47 26.21 20.51
C PRO A 64 -3.06 25.49 19.32
N TYR A 65 -2.25 24.61 18.68
CA TYR A 65 -2.71 23.76 17.58
C TYR A 65 -3.94 22.97 18.04
N HIS A 66 -5.03 23.14 17.33
CA HIS A 66 -6.24 22.36 17.52
C HIS A 66 -6.85 22.00 16.17
N ARG A 67 -7.11 20.71 15.96
CA ARG A 67 -7.83 20.18 14.81
C ARG A 67 -8.80 19.11 15.28
N GLU A 68 -9.99 19.11 14.71
CA GLU A 68 -10.92 18.00 14.85
C GLU A 68 -10.45 16.80 14.06
N PRO A 69 -10.86 15.57 14.40
CA PRO A 69 -10.56 14.41 13.58
C PRO A 69 -11.21 14.55 12.19
N PHE A 70 -10.51 14.09 11.15
CA PHE A 70 -11.06 14.04 9.81
C PHE A 70 -12.17 12.98 9.77
N ALA A 71 -13.43 13.42 9.72
CA ALA A 71 -14.60 12.56 9.88
C ALA A 71 -15.28 12.16 8.56
N ALA A 72 -14.86 12.73 7.43
CA ALA A 72 -15.47 12.44 6.13
C ALA A 72 -14.97 11.11 5.55
N ASP A 73 -15.87 10.35 4.95
CA ASP A 73 -15.50 9.19 4.14
C ASP A 73 -14.76 9.64 2.88
N VAL A 74 -13.69 8.92 2.54
CA VAL A 74 -12.88 9.22 1.36
C VAL A 74 -13.09 8.15 0.30
N SER A 75 -13.34 8.54 -0.94
CA SER A 75 -13.41 7.66 -2.09
C SER A 75 -12.45 8.13 -3.17
N GLU A 76 -11.37 7.35 -3.40
CA GLU A 76 -10.36 7.64 -4.41
C GLU A 76 -10.03 6.39 -5.24
N GLY A 77 -10.01 6.54 -6.56
CA GLY A 77 -9.74 5.46 -7.49
C GLY A 77 -8.24 5.13 -7.62
N LYS A 78 -7.95 3.93 -8.13
CA LYS A 78 -6.58 3.41 -8.38
C LYS A 78 -6.08 3.67 -9.82
N ASN A 79 -6.68 4.61 -10.55
CA ASN A 79 -6.39 4.84 -11.98
C ASN A 79 -5.33 5.92 -12.24
N ASP A 80 -4.75 6.49 -11.19
CA ASP A 80 -3.73 7.53 -11.33
C ASP A 80 -2.42 6.97 -11.92
N PRO A 81 -1.75 7.67 -12.85
CA PRO A 81 -0.48 7.23 -13.43
C PRO A 81 0.61 6.96 -12.39
N ILE A 82 0.75 7.82 -11.39
CA ILE A 82 1.73 7.64 -10.30
C ILE A 82 1.44 6.35 -9.53
N TYR A 83 0.15 6.07 -9.26
CA TYR A 83 -0.25 4.83 -8.60
C TYR A 83 0.12 3.59 -9.43
N ASN A 84 0.02 3.65 -10.77
CA ASN A 84 0.20 2.51 -11.66
C ASN A 84 1.61 2.30 -12.21
N ALA A 85 2.51 3.28 -12.07
CA ALA A 85 3.85 3.21 -12.67
C ALA A 85 4.66 2.01 -12.17
N HIS A 86 4.62 1.71 -10.88
CA HIS A 86 5.20 0.49 -10.30
C HIS A 86 4.13 -0.29 -9.53
N SER A 87 4.05 -1.61 -9.72
CA SER A 87 3.16 -2.48 -8.92
C SER A 87 3.73 -2.71 -7.52
N TYR A 88 2.85 -2.83 -6.53
CA TYR A 88 3.17 -3.27 -5.17
C TYR A 88 1.97 -4.01 -4.59
N HIS A 89 2.13 -4.71 -3.46
CA HIS A 89 1.11 -5.62 -2.91
C HIS A 89 -0.15 -4.89 -2.46
N THR A 90 0.04 -3.77 -1.77
CA THR A 90 -1.01 -2.83 -1.39
C THR A 90 -0.46 -1.41 -1.43
N LYS A 91 -1.30 -0.44 -1.76
CA LYS A 91 -0.97 0.99 -1.74
C LYS A 91 -2.21 1.80 -1.44
N VAL A 92 -2.04 2.87 -0.68
CA VAL A 92 -3.06 3.91 -0.54
C VAL A 92 -2.90 4.90 -1.69
N PRO A 93 -3.98 5.29 -2.40
CA PRO A 93 -3.88 6.35 -3.39
C PRO A 93 -3.38 7.66 -2.75
N HIS A 94 -2.34 8.27 -3.32
CA HIS A 94 -1.76 9.51 -2.77
C HIS A 94 -2.79 10.64 -2.63
N LYS A 95 -3.80 10.71 -3.51
CA LYS A 95 -4.90 11.68 -3.43
C LYS A 95 -5.77 11.50 -2.18
N ALA A 96 -5.95 10.26 -1.73
CA ALA A 96 -6.61 10.01 -0.44
C ALA A 96 -5.75 10.53 0.72
N ILE A 97 -4.46 10.24 0.72
CA ILE A 97 -3.51 10.68 1.75
C ILE A 97 -3.41 12.21 1.77
N MET A 98 -3.44 12.88 0.61
CA MET A 98 -3.42 14.34 0.51
C MET A 98 -4.53 15.00 1.34
N ARG A 99 -5.75 14.42 1.37
CA ARG A 99 -6.88 14.97 2.13
C ARG A 99 -6.56 15.02 3.63
N TYR A 100 -5.97 13.97 4.18
CA TYR A 100 -5.56 13.91 5.58
C TYR A 100 -4.40 14.87 5.86
N ILE A 101 -3.37 14.89 4.99
CA ILE A 101 -2.24 15.80 5.15
C ILE A 101 -2.71 17.26 5.12
N LEU A 102 -3.55 17.65 4.16
CA LEU A 102 -4.09 19.01 4.07
C LEU A 102 -4.90 19.39 5.31
N HIS A 103 -5.63 18.44 5.91
CA HIS A 103 -6.45 18.68 7.10
C HIS A 103 -5.60 18.89 8.36
N TYR A 104 -4.59 18.03 8.56
CA TYR A 104 -3.83 18.02 9.82
C TYR A 104 -2.57 18.89 9.80
N THR A 105 -2.14 19.39 8.65
CA THR A 105 -0.83 20.04 8.51
C THR A 105 -0.92 21.38 7.77
N GLN A 106 0.12 22.19 7.97
CA GLN A 106 0.40 23.42 7.23
C GLN A 106 1.64 23.25 6.31
N PRO A 107 1.85 24.14 5.32
CA PRO A 107 3.06 24.12 4.50
C PRO A 107 4.35 24.07 5.34
N GLY A 108 5.28 23.20 4.96
CA GLY A 108 6.54 22.98 5.67
C GLY A 108 6.44 22.05 6.90
N ASP A 109 5.24 21.61 7.30
CA ASP A 109 5.08 20.61 8.36
C ASP A 109 5.69 19.27 7.96
N ILE A 110 6.14 18.50 8.96
CA ILE A 110 6.85 17.23 8.79
C ILE A 110 5.87 16.08 9.02
N VAL A 111 5.71 15.25 7.98
CA VAL A 111 4.87 14.05 7.97
C VAL A 111 5.74 12.81 8.09
N PHE A 112 5.32 11.83 8.88
CA PHE A 112 6.00 10.55 9.06
C PHE A 112 5.15 9.39 8.54
N ASP A 113 5.82 8.43 7.88
CA ASP A 113 5.24 7.15 7.52
C ASP A 113 6.26 6.03 7.78
N GLY A 114 6.00 5.22 8.80
CA GLY A 114 6.88 4.14 9.25
C GLY A 114 6.77 2.87 8.43
N PHE A 115 5.73 2.74 7.57
CA PHE A 115 5.42 1.61 6.71
C PHE A 115 5.09 2.09 5.30
N CYS A 116 5.96 2.93 4.75
CA CYS A 116 5.64 3.77 3.58
C CYS A 116 5.43 3.00 2.27
N GLY A 117 5.73 1.69 2.23
CA GLY A 117 5.66 0.92 1.00
C GLY A 117 6.38 1.62 -0.14
N THR A 118 5.67 1.96 -1.20
CA THR A 118 6.21 2.68 -2.35
C THR A 118 6.26 4.21 -2.19
N GLY A 119 6.07 4.75 -0.98
CA GLY A 119 6.25 6.16 -0.66
C GLY A 119 5.12 7.09 -1.11
N MET A 120 3.88 6.58 -1.16
CA MET A 120 2.72 7.40 -1.56
C MET A 120 2.45 8.56 -0.59
N THR A 121 2.82 8.43 0.69
CA THR A 121 2.75 9.51 1.69
C THR A 121 3.68 10.67 1.35
N GLY A 122 4.90 10.38 0.87
CA GLY A 122 5.82 11.41 0.38
C GLY A 122 5.31 12.11 -0.88
N VAL A 123 4.76 11.33 -1.83
CA VAL A 123 4.10 11.88 -3.03
C VAL A 123 2.95 12.80 -2.63
N ALA A 124 2.09 12.38 -1.69
CA ALA A 124 0.98 13.17 -1.19
C ALA A 124 1.45 14.47 -0.51
N ALA A 125 2.49 14.40 0.34
CA ALA A 125 3.06 15.54 1.03
C ALA A 125 3.60 16.60 0.04
N LYS A 126 4.27 16.15 -1.03
CA LYS A 126 4.74 16.99 -2.13
C LYS A 126 3.59 17.61 -2.92
N MET A 127 2.60 16.78 -3.33
CA MET A 127 1.47 17.20 -4.16
C MET A 127 0.51 18.16 -3.44
N CYS A 128 0.56 18.29 -2.12
CA CYS A 128 -0.11 19.37 -1.39
C CYS A 128 0.41 20.77 -1.78
N GLY A 129 1.55 20.88 -2.47
CA GLY A 129 2.07 22.11 -3.06
C GLY A 129 1.65 22.34 -4.49
N ASP A 130 1.01 21.37 -5.15
CA ASP A 130 0.55 21.45 -6.52
C ASP A 130 -0.91 21.90 -6.59
N ARG A 131 -1.14 23.06 -7.25
CA ARG A 131 -2.46 23.68 -7.32
C ARG A 131 -3.49 22.81 -8.07
N GLU A 132 -3.07 22.20 -9.18
CA GLU A 132 -3.97 21.37 -10.01
C GLU A 132 -4.31 20.06 -9.28
N ALA A 133 -3.33 19.46 -8.61
CA ALA A 133 -3.56 18.27 -7.82
C ALA A 133 -4.56 18.55 -6.68
N VAL A 134 -4.41 19.65 -5.93
CA VAL A 134 -5.33 20.04 -4.87
C VAL A 134 -6.74 20.32 -5.41
N MET A 135 -6.86 21.04 -6.54
CA MET A 135 -8.15 21.29 -7.18
C MET A 135 -8.81 20.00 -7.69
N SER A 136 -8.01 19.01 -8.12
CA SER A 136 -8.54 17.71 -8.56
C SER A 136 -9.22 16.90 -7.42
N LEU A 137 -8.98 17.26 -6.17
CA LEU A 137 -9.67 16.71 -4.99
C LEU A 137 -11.08 17.32 -4.76
N GLY A 138 -11.48 18.30 -5.56
CA GLY A 138 -12.76 19.01 -5.41
C GLY A 138 -12.67 20.26 -4.53
N TYR A 139 -11.46 20.70 -4.18
CA TYR A 139 -11.23 21.93 -3.44
C TYR A 139 -11.08 23.13 -4.39
N GLN A 140 -11.33 24.33 -3.87
CA GLN A 140 -10.99 25.58 -4.54
C GLN A 140 -9.72 26.17 -3.95
N VAL A 141 -8.91 26.84 -4.77
CA VAL A 141 -7.66 27.48 -4.33
C VAL A 141 -7.65 28.93 -4.74
N LYS A 142 -7.62 29.84 -3.76
CA LYS A 142 -7.50 31.29 -3.98
C LYS A 142 -6.12 31.67 -4.57
N PRO A 143 -5.97 32.87 -5.16
CA PRO A 143 -4.68 33.35 -5.65
C PRO A 143 -3.57 33.40 -4.58
N ASP A 144 -3.92 33.67 -3.31
CA ASP A 144 -3.00 33.71 -2.17
C ASP A 144 -2.61 32.31 -1.63
N GLY A 145 -3.08 31.24 -2.27
CA GLY A 145 -2.81 29.86 -1.89
C GLY A 145 -3.74 29.29 -0.82
N THR A 146 -4.73 30.03 -0.37
CA THR A 146 -5.74 29.52 0.57
C THR A 146 -6.61 28.47 -0.10
N ILE A 147 -6.77 27.32 0.56
CA ILE A 147 -7.59 26.20 0.08
C ILE A 147 -8.96 26.28 0.78
N LEU A 148 -10.00 26.23 -0.04
CA LEU A 148 -11.39 26.25 0.42
C LEU A 148 -12.01 24.86 0.21
N GLN A 149 -12.81 24.43 1.20
CA GLN A 149 -13.68 23.28 1.07
C GLN A 149 -15.14 23.69 1.03
N GLU A 150 -15.97 22.89 0.37
CA GLU A 150 -17.42 23.09 0.32
C GLU A 150 -18.03 22.57 1.63
N GLU A 151 -18.77 23.41 2.32
CA GLU A 151 -19.53 23.08 3.53
C GLU A 151 -20.96 23.60 3.38
N ASN A 152 -21.89 23.05 4.15
CA ASN A 152 -23.21 23.61 4.25
C ASN A 152 -23.23 24.67 5.37
N ASP A 153 -23.79 25.85 5.10
CA ASP A 153 -24.05 26.84 6.13
C ASP A 153 -25.28 26.46 7.00
N ASP A 154 -25.61 27.31 7.91
CA ASP A 154 -26.72 27.12 8.87
C ASP A 154 -28.10 26.99 8.20
N GLU A 155 -28.24 27.42 6.94
CA GLU A 155 -29.47 27.34 6.13
C GLU A 155 -29.43 26.14 5.17
N GLY A 156 -28.37 25.31 5.23
CA GLY A 156 -28.15 24.17 4.32
C GLY A 156 -27.65 24.57 2.93
N LYS A 157 -27.26 25.84 2.74
CA LYS A 157 -26.70 26.34 1.50
C LYS A 157 -25.20 26.05 1.44
N LYS A 158 -24.75 25.62 0.28
CA LYS A 158 -23.32 25.34 0.04
C LYS A 158 -22.50 26.63 0.07
N VAL A 159 -21.50 26.66 0.94
CA VAL A 159 -20.53 27.75 1.12
C VAL A 159 -19.11 27.22 1.07
N TRP A 160 -18.20 28.07 0.59
CA TRP A 160 -16.78 27.74 0.52
C TRP A 160 -16.03 28.34 1.70
N ARG A 161 -15.49 27.50 2.60
CA ARG A 161 -14.76 27.94 3.79
C ARG A 161 -13.28 27.59 3.70
N PRO A 162 -12.40 28.49 4.16
CA PRO A 162 -10.96 28.21 4.25
C PRO A 162 -10.69 27.10 5.26
N PHE A 163 -9.83 26.13 4.89
CA PHE A 163 -9.44 25.06 5.82
C PHE A 163 -7.95 24.74 5.81
N SER A 164 -7.22 25.05 4.73
CA SER A 164 -5.81 24.75 4.58
C SER A 164 -5.10 25.75 3.67
N LYS A 165 -3.80 25.54 3.41
CA LYS A 165 -2.98 26.37 2.54
C LYS A 165 -2.15 25.50 1.60
N ILE A 166 -2.01 25.94 0.34
CA ILE A 166 -1.14 25.30 -0.64
C ILE A 166 0.33 25.41 -0.21
N GLY A 167 1.07 24.35 -0.35
CA GLY A 167 2.50 24.29 -0.07
C GLY A 167 2.96 22.86 0.16
N VAL A 168 4.22 22.63 -0.13
CA VAL A 168 4.86 21.32 0.08
C VAL A 168 4.97 21.04 1.57
N ARG A 169 4.68 19.80 1.99
CA ARG A 169 5.01 19.25 3.29
C ARG A 169 6.27 18.40 3.14
N LYS A 170 7.03 18.29 4.21
CA LYS A 170 8.23 17.44 4.28
C LYS A 170 7.82 16.05 4.73
N ALA A 171 8.52 15.00 4.27
CA ALA A 171 8.18 13.63 4.64
C ALA A 171 9.40 12.83 5.10
N ILE A 172 9.23 12.08 6.18
CA ILE A 172 10.17 11.04 6.61
C ILE A 172 9.50 9.71 6.33
N LEU A 173 10.12 8.90 5.46
CA LEU A 173 9.59 7.64 4.97
C LEU A 173 10.49 6.50 5.41
N ASN A 174 9.89 5.46 5.97
CA ASN A 174 10.58 4.26 6.38
C ASN A 174 9.79 3.03 5.94
N ASP A 175 10.48 2.00 5.50
CA ASP A 175 9.92 0.67 5.28
C ASP A 175 10.98 -0.39 5.59
N LEU A 176 10.54 -1.59 5.93
CA LEU A 176 11.44 -2.70 6.19
C LEU A 176 12.06 -3.27 4.90
N SER A 177 11.34 -3.18 3.78
CA SER A 177 11.75 -3.71 2.49
C SER A 177 12.66 -2.75 1.73
N PRO A 178 13.87 -3.19 1.31
CA PRO A 178 14.74 -2.40 0.45
C PRO A 178 14.12 -2.16 -0.94
N ALA A 179 13.26 -3.04 -1.44
CA ALA A 179 12.54 -2.78 -2.70
C ALA A 179 11.51 -1.66 -2.52
N ALA A 180 10.76 -1.65 -1.41
CA ALA A 180 9.77 -0.62 -1.12
C ALA A 180 10.43 0.76 -1.03
N THR A 181 11.46 0.90 -0.21
CA THR A 181 12.16 2.17 0.01
C THR A 181 12.90 2.66 -1.24
N PHE A 182 13.46 1.75 -2.04
CA PHE A 182 14.06 2.09 -3.32
C PHE A 182 13.02 2.66 -4.31
N ILE A 183 11.83 2.07 -4.38
CA ILE A 183 10.72 2.61 -5.18
C ILE A 183 10.27 3.95 -4.61
N ALA A 184 10.11 4.05 -3.28
CA ALA A 184 9.71 5.28 -2.60
C ALA A 184 10.69 6.43 -2.87
N TYR A 185 12.00 6.16 -2.79
CA TYR A 185 13.03 7.14 -3.14
C TYR A 185 12.86 7.66 -4.57
N ASN A 186 12.66 6.77 -5.52
CA ASN A 186 12.57 7.13 -6.93
C ASN A 186 11.28 7.89 -7.28
N TYR A 187 10.18 7.65 -6.59
CA TYR A 187 8.95 8.45 -6.74
C TYR A 187 9.04 9.84 -6.12
N ASN A 188 9.86 9.98 -5.09
CA ASN A 188 9.95 11.22 -4.32
C ASN A 188 11.16 12.08 -4.68
N THR A 189 12.00 11.65 -5.63
CA THR A 189 13.20 12.37 -6.07
C THR A 189 13.12 12.65 -7.57
N PRO A 190 13.38 13.90 -8.01
CA PRO A 190 13.35 14.26 -9.44
C PRO A 190 14.38 13.51 -10.27
N VAL A 191 14.07 13.29 -11.54
CA VAL A 191 14.99 12.82 -12.58
C VAL A 191 14.70 13.58 -13.88
N ASP A 192 15.69 13.74 -14.74
CA ASP A 192 15.50 14.32 -16.07
C ASP A 192 14.67 13.40 -16.97
N GLU A 193 13.46 13.84 -17.32
CA GLU A 193 12.49 13.09 -18.11
C GLU A 193 13.01 12.76 -19.52
N VAL A 194 13.69 13.72 -20.14
CA VAL A 194 14.22 13.60 -21.50
C VAL A 194 15.39 12.62 -21.52
N ALA A 195 16.28 12.72 -20.51
CA ALA A 195 17.40 11.79 -20.36
C ALA A 195 16.90 10.37 -20.09
N PHE A 196 15.89 10.20 -19.22
CA PHE A 196 15.29 8.88 -18.94
C PHE A 196 14.69 8.25 -20.20
N GLU A 197 13.84 8.97 -20.92
CA GLU A 197 13.19 8.44 -22.13
C GLU A 197 14.22 8.05 -23.20
N LYS A 198 15.19 8.92 -23.44
CA LYS A 198 16.27 8.69 -24.41
C LYS A 198 17.08 7.45 -24.06
N GLU A 199 17.48 7.34 -22.79
CA GLU A 199 18.36 6.26 -22.33
C GLU A 199 17.62 4.91 -22.28
N ALA A 200 16.39 4.87 -21.80
CA ALA A 200 15.56 3.66 -21.81
C ALA A 200 15.33 3.13 -23.24
N LYS A 201 15.03 4.01 -24.19
CA LYS A 201 14.90 3.65 -25.62
C LYS A 201 16.20 3.17 -26.22
N ARG A 202 17.35 3.82 -25.89
CA ARG A 202 18.68 3.39 -26.33
C ARG A 202 18.98 1.98 -25.86
N ILE A 203 18.81 1.71 -24.56
CA ILE A 203 19.06 0.39 -23.97
C ILE A 203 18.20 -0.68 -24.63
N LEU A 204 16.88 -0.45 -24.80
CA LEU A 204 16.01 -1.40 -25.45
C LEU A 204 16.44 -1.70 -26.89
N LYS A 205 16.82 -0.68 -27.65
CA LYS A 205 17.27 -0.84 -29.04
C LYS A 205 18.56 -1.65 -29.16
N GLU A 206 19.53 -1.38 -28.28
CA GLU A 206 20.80 -2.11 -28.26
C GLU A 206 20.60 -3.59 -27.93
N VAL A 207 19.81 -3.88 -26.89
CA VAL A 207 19.50 -5.25 -26.50
C VAL A 207 18.62 -5.96 -27.55
N GLU A 208 17.70 -5.24 -28.23
CA GLU A 208 16.93 -5.80 -29.33
C GLU A 208 17.82 -6.17 -30.52
N ASN A 209 18.86 -5.39 -30.83
CA ASN A 209 19.83 -5.72 -31.87
C ASN A 209 20.64 -7.00 -31.53
N GLU A 210 20.94 -7.22 -30.25
CA GLU A 210 21.68 -8.38 -29.77
C GLU A 210 20.79 -9.63 -29.62
N CYS A 211 19.64 -9.47 -28.97
CA CYS A 211 18.78 -10.55 -28.49
C CYS A 211 17.43 -10.65 -29.21
N GLY A 212 17.11 -9.74 -30.12
CA GLY A 212 15.78 -9.67 -30.76
C GLY A 212 15.39 -10.91 -31.55
N TRP A 213 16.39 -11.63 -32.10
CA TRP A 213 16.18 -12.90 -32.82
C TRP A 213 15.48 -13.96 -31.94
N MET A 214 15.60 -13.87 -30.60
CA MET A 214 14.94 -14.77 -29.66
C MET A 214 13.41 -14.58 -29.65
N TYR A 215 12.91 -13.44 -30.10
CA TYR A 215 11.48 -13.08 -30.18
C TYR A 215 11.00 -12.88 -31.63
N GLU A 216 11.67 -13.52 -32.59
CA GLU A 216 11.20 -13.62 -33.98
C GLU A 216 10.54 -14.99 -34.23
N THR A 217 9.56 -15.01 -35.13
CA THR A 217 8.91 -16.22 -35.62
C THR A 217 8.52 -16.04 -37.08
N LEU A 218 8.43 -17.14 -37.84
CA LEU A 218 7.90 -17.09 -39.19
C LEU A 218 6.37 -17.15 -39.17
N HIS A 219 5.76 -16.35 -40.04
CA HIS A 219 4.34 -16.45 -40.32
C HIS A 219 3.97 -17.79 -40.95
N ILE A 220 2.68 -18.11 -41.02
CA ILE A 220 2.16 -19.34 -41.58
C ILE A 220 2.51 -19.49 -43.09
N ASP A 221 2.90 -18.42 -43.79
CA ASP A 221 3.40 -18.44 -45.15
C ASP A 221 4.84 -18.99 -45.27
N GLY A 222 5.52 -19.25 -44.14
CA GLY A 222 6.88 -19.75 -44.09
C GLY A 222 7.96 -18.76 -44.52
N LYS A 223 7.63 -17.50 -44.81
CA LYS A 223 8.55 -16.49 -45.39
C LYS A 223 8.57 -15.19 -44.56
N THR A 224 7.42 -14.70 -44.17
CA THR A 224 7.31 -13.42 -43.47
C THR A 224 7.70 -13.53 -42.01
N LYS A 225 8.64 -12.69 -41.56
CA LYS A 225 9.03 -12.63 -40.14
C LYS A 225 8.04 -11.81 -39.35
N GLY A 226 7.65 -12.29 -38.18
CA GLY A 226 6.84 -11.58 -37.19
C GLY A 226 7.57 -11.46 -35.88
N LYS A 227 7.20 -10.43 -35.06
CA LYS A 227 7.70 -10.24 -33.70
C LYS A 227 6.76 -10.88 -32.69
N ILE A 228 7.27 -11.77 -31.84
CA ILE A 228 6.51 -12.44 -30.78
C ILE A 228 6.14 -11.42 -29.70
N ASN A 229 4.84 -11.31 -29.40
CA ASN A 229 4.32 -10.51 -28.29
C ASN A 229 4.37 -11.32 -26.99
N TYR A 230 3.88 -12.58 -27.04
CA TYR A 230 3.97 -13.55 -25.96
C TYR A 230 3.88 -14.98 -26.48
N THR A 231 4.43 -15.92 -25.70
CA THR A 231 4.31 -17.35 -25.90
C THR A 231 3.58 -17.96 -24.71
N VAL A 232 2.56 -18.79 -24.96
CA VAL A 232 1.93 -19.59 -23.91
C VAL A 232 2.65 -20.90 -23.79
N TRP A 233 3.05 -21.25 -22.59
CA TRP A 233 3.63 -22.53 -22.24
C TRP A 233 2.58 -23.41 -21.57
N SER A 234 2.73 -24.71 -21.60
CA SER A 234 1.85 -25.67 -20.93
C SER A 234 2.66 -26.63 -20.10
N ASP A 235 2.20 -26.92 -18.89
CA ASP A 235 2.72 -28.05 -18.14
C ASP A 235 2.52 -29.33 -18.93
N VAL A 236 3.47 -30.26 -18.81
CA VAL A 236 3.35 -31.64 -19.21
C VAL A 236 2.99 -32.47 -17.98
N ILE A 237 1.94 -33.28 -18.09
CA ILE A 237 1.42 -34.11 -17.01
C ILE A 237 1.59 -35.58 -17.34
N ILE A 238 1.57 -36.45 -16.34
CA ILE A 238 1.73 -37.89 -16.49
C ILE A 238 0.39 -38.56 -16.22
N CYS A 239 -0.04 -39.43 -17.12
CA CYS A 239 -1.19 -40.27 -16.88
C CYS A 239 -0.88 -41.31 -15.79
N SER A 240 -1.59 -41.31 -14.69
CA SER A 240 -1.40 -42.25 -13.57
C SER A 240 -1.67 -43.73 -13.95
N HIS A 241 -2.40 -43.98 -15.04
CA HIS A 241 -2.71 -45.35 -15.51
C HIS A 241 -1.70 -45.95 -16.47
N CYS A 242 -1.23 -45.16 -17.44
CA CYS A 242 -0.36 -45.70 -18.50
C CYS A 242 1.02 -45.04 -18.56
N GLY A 243 1.31 -44.05 -17.72
CA GLY A 243 2.60 -43.36 -17.67
C GLY A 243 2.87 -42.41 -18.84
N THR A 244 1.92 -42.25 -19.79
CA THR A 244 2.11 -41.37 -20.95
C THR A 244 2.16 -39.88 -20.52
N GLU A 245 3.12 -39.16 -21.08
CA GLU A 245 3.17 -37.68 -20.96
C GLU A 245 2.09 -37.04 -21.84
N ILE A 246 1.35 -36.08 -21.26
CA ILE A 246 0.22 -35.38 -21.88
C ILE A 246 0.48 -33.88 -21.75
N VAL A 247 0.39 -33.15 -22.86
CA VAL A 247 0.40 -31.67 -22.82
C VAL A 247 -0.94 -31.19 -22.26
N TYR A 248 -0.93 -30.54 -21.08
CA TYR A 248 -2.11 -30.08 -20.36
C TYR A 248 -3.01 -29.19 -21.23
N TRP A 249 -2.42 -28.30 -22.03
CA TRP A 249 -3.12 -27.44 -22.98
C TRP A 249 -4.01 -28.23 -23.94
N ASP A 250 -3.51 -29.29 -24.54
CA ASP A 250 -4.24 -30.05 -25.56
C ASP A 250 -5.37 -30.88 -24.97
N ALA A 251 -5.19 -31.35 -23.73
CA ALA A 251 -6.19 -32.16 -23.03
C ALA A 251 -7.29 -31.32 -22.35
N ALA A 252 -6.90 -30.23 -21.69
CA ALA A 252 -7.79 -29.50 -20.77
C ALA A 252 -8.33 -28.16 -21.33
N ILE A 253 -7.66 -27.54 -22.32
CA ILE A 253 -8.07 -26.20 -22.80
C ILE A 253 -8.92 -26.33 -24.06
N ASN A 254 -10.15 -25.83 -24.02
CA ASN A 254 -11.01 -25.68 -25.18
C ASN A 254 -11.04 -24.20 -25.61
N LYS A 255 -10.24 -23.83 -26.62
CA LYS A 255 -10.18 -22.47 -27.12
C LYS A 255 -11.49 -21.98 -27.75
N GLN A 256 -12.24 -22.87 -28.42
CA GLN A 256 -13.50 -22.51 -29.08
C GLN A 256 -14.58 -22.13 -28.08
N LYS A 257 -14.65 -22.87 -26.95
CA LYS A 257 -15.61 -22.62 -25.89
C LYS A 257 -15.07 -21.68 -24.80
N ALA A 258 -13.83 -21.22 -24.91
CA ALA A 258 -13.16 -20.38 -23.94
C ALA A 258 -13.21 -20.97 -22.50
N GLU A 259 -13.03 -22.29 -22.36
CA GLU A 259 -13.18 -23.03 -21.10
C GLU A 259 -11.95 -23.87 -20.76
N VAL A 260 -11.78 -24.16 -19.48
CA VAL A 260 -10.83 -25.14 -18.95
C VAL A 260 -11.63 -26.31 -18.41
N LYS A 261 -11.45 -27.51 -18.98
CA LYS A 261 -12.10 -28.73 -18.52
C LYS A 261 -11.54 -29.14 -17.16
N GLU A 262 -12.41 -29.45 -16.22
CA GLU A 262 -12.02 -30.03 -14.94
C GLU A 262 -11.67 -31.52 -15.05
N LYS A 263 -12.28 -32.21 -16.02
CA LYS A 263 -12.08 -33.63 -16.36
C LYS A 263 -11.80 -33.78 -17.83
N PHE A 264 -10.83 -34.61 -18.17
CA PHE A 264 -10.46 -34.95 -19.53
C PHE A 264 -9.89 -36.37 -19.59
N ASN A 265 -9.84 -36.97 -20.79
CA ASN A 265 -9.39 -38.33 -20.95
C ASN A 265 -7.94 -38.37 -21.44
N CYS A 266 -7.19 -39.38 -20.99
CA CYS A 266 -5.88 -39.70 -21.53
C CYS A 266 -5.99 -40.04 -23.04
N PRO A 267 -5.20 -39.45 -23.91
CA PRO A 267 -5.28 -39.72 -25.33
C PRO A 267 -4.83 -41.15 -25.69
N THR A 268 -4.06 -41.82 -24.81
CA THR A 268 -3.51 -43.16 -25.05
C THR A 268 -4.38 -44.26 -24.47
N CYS A 269 -4.81 -44.17 -23.23
CA CYS A 269 -5.56 -45.24 -22.56
C CYS A 269 -7.02 -44.88 -22.24
N SER A 270 -7.50 -43.69 -22.59
CA SER A 270 -8.85 -43.20 -22.38
C SER A 270 -9.30 -43.07 -20.90
N SER A 271 -8.41 -43.30 -19.93
CA SER A 271 -8.70 -43.12 -18.51
C SER A 271 -9.03 -41.65 -18.19
N GLU A 272 -10.05 -41.41 -17.35
CA GLU A 272 -10.42 -40.09 -16.91
C GLU A 272 -9.34 -39.51 -15.96
N ILE A 273 -8.88 -38.31 -16.25
CA ILE A 273 -7.93 -37.54 -15.46
C ILE A 273 -8.64 -36.29 -14.94
N THR A 274 -8.45 -35.99 -13.66
CA THR A 274 -8.99 -34.78 -13.03
C THR A 274 -7.88 -33.79 -12.73
N LYS A 275 -8.16 -32.50 -12.82
CA LYS A 275 -7.19 -31.43 -12.51
C LYS A 275 -6.58 -31.55 -11.10
N ARG A 276 -7.30 -32.18 -10.16
CA ARG A 276 -6.85 -32.33 -8.75
C ARG A 276 -5.85 -33.46 -8.54
N ASN A 277 -5.91 -34.51 -9.37
CA ASN A 277 -5.10 -35.74 -9.23
C ASN A 277 -4.04 -35.88 -10.34
N VAL A 278 -3.62 -34.74 -10.89
CA VAL A 278 -2.64 -34.72 -11.97
C VAL A 278 -1.24 -34.79 -11.39
N GLU A 279 -0.45 -35.77 -11.81
CA GLU A 279 0.99 -35.79 -11.60
C GLU A 279 1.68 -34.99 -12.70
N LYS A 280 2.63 -34.12 -12.32
CA LYS A 280 3.38 -33.31 -13.27
C LYS A 280 4.63 -34.06 -13.73
N ALA A 281 4.98 -33.96 -15.01
CA ALA A 281 6.25 -34.37 -15.52
C ALA A 281 7.33 -33.39 -15.12
N TYR A 282 8.55 -33.89 -14.87
CA TYR A 282 9.70 -33.05 -14.48
C TYR A 282 10.83 -33.24 -15.47
N GLU A 283 11.61 -32.19 -15.66
CA GLU A 283 12.89 -32.20 -16.36
C GLU A 283 14.01 -31.79 -15.41
N SER A 284 15.22 -32.31 -15.65
CA SER A 284 16.38 -32.02 -14.81
C SER A 284 17.57 -31.64 -15.68
N TRP A 285 18.31 -30.63 -15.25
CA TRP A 285 19.55 -30.19 -15.88
C TRP A 285 20.54 -29.69 -14.86
N TYR A 286 21.81 -29.64 -15.22
CA TYR A 286 22.83 -29.01 -14.38
C TYR A 286 22.85 -27.51 -14.64
N ASP A 287 22.62 -26.69 -13.57
CA ASP A 287 22.70 -25.25 -13.65
C ASP A 287 24.08 -24.77 -13.17
N ASN A 288 24.89 -24.31 -14.14
CA ASN A 288 26.24 -23.82 -13.86
C ASN A 288 26.28 -22.59 -12.97
N SER A 289 25.22 -21.75 -12.93
CA SER A 289 25.20 -20.52 -12.16
C SER A 289 25.14 -20.76 -10.66
N ILE A 290 24.58 -21.88 -10.23
CA ILE A 290 24.44 -22.30 -8.84
C ILE A 290 25.22 -23.61 -8.54
N SER A 291 25.86 -24.20 -9.54
CA SER A 291 26.61 -25.46 -9.46
C SER A 291 25.80 -26.62 -8.88
N GLN A 292 24.52 -26.74 -9.28
CA GLN A 292 23.59 -27.76 -8.79
C GLN A 292 22.73 -28.35 -9.91
N VAL A 293 22.23 -29.57 -9.68
CA VAL A 293 21.18 -30.14 -10.53
C VAL A 293 19.83 -29.52 -10.10
N VAL A 294 19.17 -28.92 -11.07
CA VAL A 294 17.82 -28.36 -10.94
C VAL A 294 16.81 -29.36 -11.48
N ARG A 295 15.68 -29.52 -10.78
CA ARG A 295 14.53 -30.32 -11.23
C ARG A 295 13.29 -29.44 -11.20
N MET A 296 12.70 -29.19 -12.37
CA MET A 296 11.52 -28.35 -12.51
C MET A 296 10.42 -29.06 -13.27
N VAL A 297 9.18 -28.58 -13.10
CA VAL A 297 8.04 -29.01 -13.89
C VAL A 297 8.33 -28.78 -15.37
N LYS A 298 8.18 -29.85 -16.17
CA LYS A 298 8.39 -29.82 -17.64
C LYS A 298 7.29 -28.97 -18.28
N GLN A 299 7.70 -27.98 -19.08
CA GLN A 299 6.81 -27.12 -19.83
C GLN A 299 7.18 -27.08 -21.30
N VAL A 300 6.17 -27.03 -22.18
CA VAL A 300 6.34 -26.91 -23.64
C VAL A 300 5.56 -25.71 -24.18
N PRO A 301 6.06 -25.01 -25.22
CA PRO A 301 5.33 -23.90 -25.83
C PRO A 301 4.16 -24.45 -26.68
N VAL A 302 2.97 -23.82 -26.53
CA VAL A 302 1.73 -24.33 -27.18
C VAL A 302 1.02 -23.30 -28.05
N LEU A 303 1.28 -21.99 -27.82
CA LEU A 303 0.69 -20.90 -28.60
C LEU A 303 1.68 -19.74 -28.67
N ILE A 304 1.86 -19.19 -29.86
CA ILE A 304 2.63 -17.96 -30.10
C ILE A 304 1.67 -16.89 -30.60
N ASN A 305 1.60 -15.77 -29.87
CA ASN A 305 0.97 -14.54 -30.33
C ASN A 305 2.07 -13.58 -30.83
N TYR A 306 1.94 -13.14 -32.08
CA TYR A 306 2.96 -12.31 -32.74
C TYR A 306 2.35 -11.24 -33.62
N SER A 307 3.14 -10.23 -33.97
CA SER A 307 2.74 -9.12 -34.81
C SER A 307 3.54 -9.04 -36.10
N ILE A 308 2.86 -8.73 -37.20
CA ILE A 308 3.45 -8.30 -38.47
C ILE A 308 2.95 -6.87 -38.72
N GLY A 309 3.83 -5.89 -38.60
CA GLY A 309 3.44 -4.50 -38.55
C GLY A 309 2.45 -4.24 -37.40
N LYS A 310 1.24 -3.75 -37.72
CA LYS A 310 0.18 -3.46 -36.72
C LYS A 310 -0.80 -4.63 -36.52
N LYS A 311 -0.73 -5.69 -37.33
CA LYS A 311 -1.66 -6.81 -37.26
C LYS A 311 -1.14 -7.88 -36.30
N ARG A 312 -2.02 -8.39 -35.43
CA ARG A 312 -1.72 -9.52 -34.53
C ARG A 312 -2.20 -10.82 -35.11
N HIS A 313 -1.40 -11.86 -34.90
CA HIS A 313 -1.64 -13.22 -35.34
C HIS A 313 -1.37 -14.20 -34.21
N GLU A 314 -1.93 -15.41 -34.33
CA GLU A 314 -1.65 -16.53 -33.45
C GLU A 314 -1.36 -17.79 -34.26
N LYS A 315 -0.45 -18.61 -33.75
CA LYS A 315 -0.15 -19.91 -34.33
C LYS A 315 0.32 -20.88 -33.24
N ARG A 316 0.30 -22.19 -33.55
CA ARG A 316 1.09 -23.15 -32.78
C ARG A 316 2.57 -22.98 -33.12
N PRO A 317 3.49 -23.31 -32.18
CA PRO A 317 4.91 -23.33 -32.46
C PRO A 317 5.21 -24.31 -33.61
N SER A 318 6.04 -23.89 -34.57
CA SER A 318 6.60 -24.73 -35.59
C SER A 318 7.94 -25.36 -35.13
N ASP A 319 8.46 -26.33 -35.87
CA ASP A 319 9.75 -26.93 -35.56
C ASP A 319 10.87 -25.89 -35.48
N LEU A 320 10.86 -24.88 -36.36
CA LEU A 320 11.80 -23.75 -36.30
C LEU A 320 11.68 -22.93 -34.99
N ASP A 321 10.46 -22.74 -34.49
CA ASP A 321 10.28 -22.05 -33.20
C ASP A 321 10.86 -22.89 -32.04
N LEU A 322 10.69 -24.23 -32.11
CA LEU A 322 11.26 -25.17 -31.13
C LEU A 322 12.80 -25.24 -31.21
N GLU A 323 13.36 -25.18 -32.41
CA GLU A 323 14.81 -25.07 -32.61
C GLU A 323 15.39 -23.81 -31.99
N VAL A 324 14.68 -22.64 -32.13
CA VAL A 324 15.08 -21.38 -31.48
C VAL A 324 15.09 -21.55 -29.99
N VAL A 325 14.03 -22.13 -29.39
CA VAL A 325 13.96 -22.39 -27.93
C VAL A 325 15.12 -23.29 -27.48
N SER A 326 15.40 -24.37 -28.21
CA SER A 326 16.51 -25.28 -27.92
C SER A 326 17.87 -24.58 -28.02
N LYS A 327 18.07 -23.75 -29.04
CA LYS A 327 19.29 -22.94 -29.20
C LYS A 327 19.50 -22.01 -28.01
N ILE A 328 18.44 -21.25 -27.59
CA ILE A 328 18.52 -20.38 -26.45
C ILE A 328 18.95 -21.12 -25.18
N GLY A 329 18.46 -22.36 -24.99
CA GLY A 329 18.81 -23.18 -23.83
C GLY A 329 20.29 -23.60 -23.80
N LYS A 330 20.95 -23.72 -24.98
CA LYS A 330 22.35 -24.12 -25.10
C LYS A 330 23.34 -22.96 -25.02
N GLU A 331 22.89 -21.74 -25.26
CA GLU A 331 23.77 -20.57 -25.20
C GLU A 331 24.12 -20.20 -23.75
N PRO A 332 25.37 -19.82 -23.44
CA PRO A 332 25.76 -19.39 -22.11
C PRO A 332 25.09 -18.06 -21.70
N TYR A 333 25.04 -17.78 -20.40
CA TYR A 333 24.73 -16.47 -19.89
C TYR A 333 25.95 -15.54 -20.07
N LEU A 334 25.76 -14.41 -20.71
CA LEU A 334 26.83 -13.44 -21.00
C LEU A 334 27.10 -12.46 -19.87
N TYR A 335 26.11 -12.27 -18.99
CA TYR A 335 26.15 -11.28 -17.93
C TYR A 335 25.80 -11.90 -16.59
N LYS A 336 26.22 -11.25 -15.49
CA LYS A 336 25.85 -11.67 -14.12
C LYS A 336 24.37 -11.42 -13.85
N PHE A 337 23.76 -12.26 -13.07
CA PHE A 337 22.37 -12.16 -12.63
C PHE A 337 22.19 -12.70 -11.22
N PRO A 338 21.10 -12.31 -10.51
CA PRO A 338 20.84 -12.76 -9.16
C PRO A 338 20.47 -14.23 -9.12
N THR A 339 21.13 -14.99 -8.26
CA THR A 339 20.84 -16.39 -7.94
C THR A 339 20.37 -16.53 -6.49
N THR A 340 19.52 -15.61 -6.05
CA THR A 340 19.00 -15.62 -4.67
C THR A 340 18.15 -16.85 -4.46
N LYS A 341 18.46 -17.61 -3.40
CA LYS A 341 17.69 -18.79 -3.01
C LYS A 341 16.33 -18.39 -2.49
N ILE A 342 15.29 -19.09 -2.89
CA ILE A 342 13.93 -18.93 -2.37
C ILE A 342 13.80 -19.85 -1.15
N GLU A 343 13.70 -19.26 0.03
CA GLU A 343 13.54 -19.98 1.28
C GLU A 343 12.10 -20.48 1.47
N ASP A 344 11.90 -21.51 2.28
CA ASP A 344 10.56 -22.01 2.63
C ASP A 344 9.82 -20.95 3.48
N GLY A 345 8.64 -20.58 3.04
CA GLY A 345 7.80 -19.54 3.63
C GLY A 345 6.32 -19.76 3.31
N ALA A 346 5.48 -18.89 3.81
CA ALA A 346 4.04 -19.02 3.65
C ALA A 346 3.57 -18.87 2.18
N LYS A 347 4.30 -18.09 1.36
CA LYS A 347 3.96 -17.84 -0.07
C LYS A 347 4.93 -18.50 -1.05
N THR A 348 6.04 -19.06 -0.59
CA THR A 348 7.08 -19.63 -1.46
C THR A 348 6.89 -21.11 -1.78
N ARG A 349 5.93 -21.80 -1.15
CA ARG A 349 5.66 -23.22 -1.37
C ARG A 349 5.36 -23.57 -2.83
N GLU A 350 4.61 -22.71 -3.53
CA GLU A 350 4.22 -22.98 -4.90
C GLU A 350 5.41 -22.92 -5.89
N PRO A 351 6.26 -21.87 -5.92
CA PRO A 351 7.47 -21.90 -6.73
C PRO A 351 8.41 -23.05 -6.35
N LEU A 352 8.56 -23.37 -5.05
CA LEU A 352 9.38 -24.51 -4.60
C LEU A 352 8.82 -25.85 -5.10
N ALA A 353 7.49 -26.06 -5.04
CA ALA A 353 6.83 -27.25 -5.59
C ALA A 353 6.92 -27.33 -7.11
N PHE A 354 7.01 -26.19 -7.80
CA PHE A 354 7.28 -26.12 -9.23
C PHE A 354 8.75 -26.48 -9.56
N GLY A 355 9.65 -26.40 -8.60
CA GLY A 355 11.09 -26.61 -8.73
C GLY A 355 11.89 -25.32 -8.87
N ALA A 356 11.25 -24.16 -8.82
CA ALA A 356 11.93 -22.86 -8.86
C ALA A 356 12.46 -22.48 -7.47
N SER A 357 13.57 -23.11 -7.07
CA SER A 357 14.22 -22.90 -5.77
C SER A 357 15.15 -21.67 -5.71
N TYR A 358 15.37 -21.01 -6.85
CA TYR A 358 16.15 -19.78 -6.98
C TYR A 358 15.40 -18.78 -7.85
N THR A 359 15.64 -17.49 -7.62
CA THR A 359 14.89 -16.41 -8.28
C THR A 359 15.02 -16.39 -9.81
N HIS A 360 16.19 -16.72 -10.35
CA HIS A 360 16.38 -16.80 -11.80
C HIS A 360 15.54 -17.91 -12.47
N LEU A 361 15.19 -18.98 -11.75
CA LEU A 361 14.33 -20.06 -12.23
C LEU A 361 12.86 -19.66 -12.37
N MET A 362 12.48 -18.53 -11.77
CA MET A 362 11.14 -17.93 -11.96
C MET A 362 10.95 -17.37 -13.38
N TYR A 363 12.01 -17.25 -14.18
CA TYR A 363 11.98 -16.74 -15.54
C TYR A 363 12.16 -17.87 -16.56
N SER A 364 11.67 -17.67 -17.78
CA SER A 364 12.14 -18.48 -18.91
C SER A 364 13.58 -18.09 -19.23
N MET A 365 14.36 -19.01 -19.81
CA MET A 365 15.75 -18.72 -20.19
C MET A 365 15.83 -17.53 -21.16
N ARG A 366 14.86 -17.40 -22.07
CA ARG A 366 14.77 -16.29 -23.03
C ARG A 366 14.59 -14.95 -22.33
N ASN A 367 13.61 -14.85 -21.43
CA ASN A 367 13.39 -13.61 -20.68
C ASN A 367 14.57 -13.29 -19.78
N LEU A 368 15.11 -14.26 -19.07
CA LEU A 368 16.27 -14.04 -18.20
C LEU A 368 17.45 -13.46 -18.98
N LYS A 369 17.83 -14.03 -20.13
CA LYS A 369 18.95 -13.53 -20.97
C LYS A 369 18.76 -12.08 -21.40
N ILE A 370 17.55 -11.71 -21.80
CA ILE A 370 17.24 -10.33 -22.19
C ILE A 370 17.28 -9.39 -21.00
N LEU A 371 16.69 -9.80 -19.86
CA LEU A 371 16.65 -8.98 -18.66
C LEU A 371 18.04 -8.71 -18.09
N ILE A 372 18.93 -9.70 -18.04
CA ILE A 372 20.31 -9.50 -17.59
C ILE A 372 21.10 -8.59 -18.55
N ALA A 373 20.86 -8.68 -19.87
CA ALA A 373 21.47 -7.78 -20.83
C ALA A 373 21.00 -6.33 -20.66
N ILE A 374 19.71 -6.11 -20.34
CA ILE A 374 19.18 -4.78 -20.03
C ILE A 374 19.80 -4.24 -18.74
N LEU A 375 19.83 -5.06 -17.67
CA LEU A 375 20.38 -4.64 -16.38
C LEU A 375 21.89 -4.28 -16.50
N ASP A 376 22.65 -5.04 -17.27
CA ASP A 376 24.06 -4.74 -17.53
C ASP A 376 24.23 -3.34 -18.15
N ARG A 377 23.36 -2.94 -19.11
CA ARG A 377 23.40 -1.60 -19.71
C ARG A 377 22.97 -0.53 -18.73
N ILE A 378 21.96 -0.80 -17.91
CA ILE A 378 21.54 0.13 -16.85
C ILE A 378 22.69 0.36 -15.90
N ASN A 379 23.39 -0.67 -15.44
CA ASN A 379 24.51 -0.55 -14.50
C ASN A 379 25.74 0.21 -15.08
N LYS A 380 25.81 0.37 -16.39
CA LYS A 380 26.85 1.15 -17.09
C LYS A 380 26.48 2.63 -17.28
N VAL A 381 25.32 3.07 -16.86
CA VAL A 381 24.94 4.48 -16.90
C VAL A 381 25.67 5.24 -15.79
N ASN A 382 26.40 6.30 -16.17
CA ASN A 382 27.27 7.03 -15.23
C ASN A 382 26.50 7.94 -14.26
N ASP A 383 25.35 8.47 -14.67
CA ASP A 383 24.48 9.27 -13.81
C ASP A 383 23.75 8.35 -12.85
N SER A 384 24.12 8.41 -11.57
CA SER A 384 23.54 7.54 -10.52
C SER A 384 22.03 7.77 -10.34
N ARG A 385 21.58 9.01 -10.46
CA ARG A 385 20.14 9.32 -10.34
C ARG A 385 19.34 8.72 -11.48
N LEU A 386 19.81 8.90 -12.70
CA LEU A 386 19.22 8.31 -13.90
C LEU A 386 19.29 6.76 -13.84
N GLN A 387 20.42 6.20 -13.42
CA GLN A 387 20.61 4.77 -13.25
C GLN A 387 19.58 4.17 -12.28
N ASN A 388 19.35 4.80 -11.11
CA ASN A 388 18.39 4.35 -10.14
C ASN A 388 16.95 4.39 -10.68
N TYR A 389 16.58 5.43 -11.44
CA TYR A 389 15.26 5.49 -12.05
C TYR A 389 15.07 4.45 -13.17
N LEU A 390 16.10 4.18 -13.95
CA LEU A 390 16.10 3.07 -14.92
C LEU A 390 15.95 1.71 -14.24
N LYS A 391 16.52 1.50 -13.05
CA LYS A 391 16.28 0.30 -12.24
C LYS A 391 14.81 0.20 -11.78
N VAL A 392 14.14 1.32 -11.44
CA VAL A 392 12.70 1.31 -11.13
C VAL A 392 11.86 0.96 -12.36
N TRP A 393 12.15 1.55 -13.51
CA TRP A 393 11.51 1.17 -14.77
C TRP A 393 11.69 -0.33 -15.05
N PHE A 394 12.88 -0.88 -14.87
CA PHE A 394 13.19 -2.29 -15.01
C PHE A 394 12.40 -3.16 -14.02
N THR A 395 12.42 -2.82 -12.71
CA THR A 395 11.73 -3.59 -11.68
C THR A 395 10.21 -3.48 -11.78
N SER A 396 9.66 -2.37 -12.27
CA SER A 396 8.22 -2.20 -12.50
C SER A 396 7.62 -3.22 -13.47
N SER A 397 8.46 -3.83 -14.28
CA SER A 397 8.08 -4.80 -15.32
C SER A 397 8.15 -6.25 -14.85
N GLN A 398 8.85 -6.53 -13.74
CA GLN A 398 9.15 -7.90 -13.31
C GLN A 398 7.90 -8.74 -13.05
N THR A 399 6.83 -8.15 -12.50
CA THR A 399 5.57 -8.85 -12.24
C THR A 399 4.88 -9.43 -13.48
N ARG A 400 5.32 -9.09 -14.68
CA ARG A 400 4.76 -9.58 -15.95
C ARG A 400 5.73 -10.43 -16.75
N LEU A 401 7.03 -10.38 -16.43
CA LEU A 401 8.08 -11.01 -17.24
C LEU A 401 8.54 -12.36 -16.71
N HIS A 402 7.99 -12.83 -15.59
CA HIS A 402 8.28 -14.14 -15.00
C HIS A 402 7.16 -15.17 -15.25
N ARG A 403 7.38 -16.43 -14.88
CA ARG A 403 6.46 -17.58 -15.10
C ARG A 403 5.12 -17.46 -14.37
N MET A 404 4.96 -16.56 -13.39
CA MET A 404 3.69 -16.33 -12.72
C MET A 404 2.66 -15.59 -13.57
N ASN A 405 3.06 -14.97 -14.68
CA ASN A 405 2.13 -14.37 -15.62
C ASN A 405 1.32 -15.46 -16.32
N ARG A 406 -0.02 -15.37 -16.30
CA ARG A 406 -0.94 -16.46 -16.67
C ARG A 406 -1.65 -16.19 -18.00
N TYR A 407 -1.95 -17.24 -18.74
CA TYR A 407 -2.93 -17.21 -19.80
C TYR A 407 -4.31 -17.58 -19.24
N ALA A 408 -5.32 -16.78 -19.50
CA ALA A 408 -6.71 -17.06 -19.12
C ALA A 408 -7.50 -17.49 -20.36
N ALA A 409 -7.90 -18.76 -20.38
CA ALA A 409 -8.65 -19.33 -21.50
C ALA A 409 -9.99 -18.61 -21.71
N GLN A 410 -10.68 -18.22 -20.63
CA GLN A 410 -11.94 -17.47 -20.65
C GLN A 410 -11.83 -16.11 -21.34
N HIS A 411 -10.66 -15.48 -21.27
CA HIS A 411 -10.39 -14.17 -21.88
C HIS A 411 -9.54 -14.28 -23.15
N GLN A 412 -9.05 -15.45 -23.47
CA GLN A 412 -8.13 -15.74 -24.60
C GLN A 412 -6.93 -14.78 -24.66
N ARG A 413 -6.39 -14.42 -23.50
CA ARG A 413 -5.24 -13.50 -23.37
C ARG A 413 -4.47 -13.73 -22.07
N HIS A 414 -3.27 -13.17 -21.98
CA HIS A 414 -2.56 -13.10 -20.71
C HIS A 414 -3.23 -12.11 -19.75
N VAL A 415 -3.26 -12.45 -18.44
CA VAL A 415 -3.97 -11.66 -17.41
C VAL A 415 -3.07 -11.22 -16.25
N GLY A 416 -1.80 -11.56 -16.28
CA GLY A 416 -0.86 -11.27 -15.21
C GLY A 416 -0.89 -12.29 -14.07
N PRO A 417 -0.02 -12.09 -13.07
CA PRO A 417 0.03 -12.95 -11.88
C PRO A 417 -1.23 -12.84 -11.03
N LEU A 418 -1.45 -13.84 -10.19
CA LEU A 418 -2.46 -13.76 -9.15
C LEU A 418 -1.91 -12.85 -8.02
N ALA A 419 -2.71 -11.88 -7.60
CA ALA A 419 -2.28 -10.90 -6.59
C ALA A 419 -1.89 -11.60 -5.25
N ASN A 420 -0.85 -11.09 -4.61
CA ASN A 420 -0.37 -11.53 -3.30
C ASN A 420 0.00 -13.03 -3.22
N THR A 421 0.45 -13.60 -4.34
CA THR A 421 0.93 -15.00 -4.42
C THR A 421 2.14 -15.08 -5.33
N LEU A 422 2.91 -16.17 -5.20
CA LEU A 422 3.94 -16.57 -6.15
C LEU A 422 3.48 -17.76 -7.03
N TYR A 423 2.19 -17.82 -7.31
CA TYR A 423 1.54 -18.90 -8.03
C TYR A 423 1.98 -19.00 -9.49
N ILE A 424 2.48 -20.18 -9.91
CA ILE A 424 2.79 -20.51 -11.28
C ILE A 424 1.67 -21.41 -11.83
N SER A 425 0.93 -20.90 -12.83
CA SER A 425 -0.17 -21.65 -13.43
C SER A 425 0.32 -22.75 -14.37
N SER A 426 -0.53 -23.75 -14.67
CA SER A 426 -0.22 -24.77 -15.68
C SER A 426 -0.17 -24.22 -17.12
N THR A 427 -0.56 -22.98 -17.33
CA THR A 427 -0.50 -22.27 -18.61
C THR A 427 0.12 -20.88 -18.45
N PRO A 428 1.43 -20.78 -18.13
CA PRO A 428 2.08 -19.47 -18.01
C PRO A 428 2.23 -18.80 -19.38
N ALA A 429 2.18 -17.48 -19.38
CA ALA A 429 2.37 -16.66 -20.58
C ALA A 429 3.68 -15.88 -20.49
N GLU A 430 4.64 -16.22 -21.32
CA GLU A 430 5.93 -15.55 -21.43
C GLU A 430 5.79 -14.32 -22.34
N ILE A 431 5.76 -13.14 -21.76
CA ILE A 431 5.65 -11.87 -22.50
C ILE A 431 7.04 -11.42 -22.95
N SER A 432 7.12 -10.85 -24.16
CA SER A 432 8.35 -10.23 -24.68
C SER A 432 8.76 -9.04 -23.81
N PRO A 433 10.00 -9.04 -23.26
CA PRO A 433 10.51 -7.89 -22.52
C PRO A 433 10.55 -6.60 -23.37
N PHE A 434 10.86 -6.70 -24.66
CA PHE A 434 10.88 -5.55 -25.58
C PHE A 434 9.50 -4.90 -25.71
N TYR A 435 8.46 -5.73 -25.83
CA TYR A 435 7.09 -5.23 -25.90
C TYR A 435 6.67 -4.56 -24.59
N PHE A 436 6.91 -5.23 -23.46
CA PHE A 436 6.37 -4.78 -22.18
C PHE A 436 7.13 -3.59 -21.58
N LEU A 437 8.47 -3.61 -21.63
CA LEU A 437 9.31 -2.51 -21.13
C LEU A 437 9.10 -1.21 -21.93
N ASN A 438 8.85 -1.32 -23.25
CA ASN A 438 8.55 -0.16 -24.07
C ASN A 438 7.22 0.52 -23.66
N LEU A 439 6.20 -0.27 -23.29
CA LEU A 439 4.95 0.28 -22.73
C LEU A 439 5.20 1.00 -21.41
N LYS A 440 6.06 0.45 -20.56
CA LYS A 440 6.40 0.99 -19.25
C LYS A 440 7.18 2.30 -19.29
N ILE A 441 7.86 2.65 -20.38
CA ILE A 441 8.52 3.97 -20.50
C ILE A 441 7.49 5.08 -20.31
N LYS A 442 6.37 5.03 -21.04
CA LYS A 442 5.32 6.05 -20.96
C LYS A 442 4.69 6.14 -19.56
N GLU A 443 4.42 4.99 -18.93
CA GLU A 443 3.82 4.96 -17.59
C GLU A 443 4.76 5.57 -16.55
N ASN A 444 6.06 5.30 -16.66
CA ASN A 444 7.05 5.86 -15.74
C ASN A 444 7.25 7.37 -15.97
N LEU A 445 7.24 7.86 -17.22
CA LEU A 445 7.29 9.30 -17.50
C LEU A 445 6.15 10.08 -16.84
N LEU A 446 4.93 9.53 -16.86
CA LEU A 446 3.76 10.16 -16.23
C LEU A 446 3.84 10.19 -14.69
N ALA A 447 4.71 9.39 -14.09
CA ALA A 447 4.88 9.31 -12.64
C ALA A 447 6.00 10.21 -12.09
N LEU A 448 6.77 10.85 -12.96
CA LEU A 448 7.88 11.71 -12.56
C LEU A 448 7.39 12.98 -11.85
N GLY A 449 8.13 13.37 -10.83
CA GLY A 449 7.86 14.56 -10.04
C GLY A 449 9.00 15.56 -10.06
N SER A 450 8.71 16.83 -9.85
CA SER A 450 9.65 17.96 -10.04
C SER A 450 10.39 18.41 -8.79
N VAL A 451 10.01 17.96 -7.58
CA VAL A 451 10.57 18.46 -6.30
C VAL A 451 10.87 17.31 -5.34
N SER A 452 12.00 17.38 -4.64
CA SER A 452 12.31 16.50 -3.51
C SER A 452 11.98 17.19 -2.18
N SER A 453 11.26 16.49 -1.31
CA SER A 453 10.89 16.99 0.04
C SER A 453 10.88 15.87 1.08
N SER A 454 11.62 14.78 0.82
CA SER A 454 11.56 13.57 1.66
C SER A 454 12.96 13.09 2.04
N ALA A 455 13.08 12.56 3.26
CA ALA A 455 14.19 11.74 3.72
C ALA A 455 13.70 10.30 3.89
N ILE A 456 14.42 9.33 3.34
CA ILE A 456 13.96 7.95 3.19
C ILE A 456 15.00 6.98 3.74
N GLN A 457 14.54 5.94 4.44
CA GLN A 457 15.43 4.89 4.94
C GLN A 457 14.78 3.50 4.86
N THR A 458 15.63 2.48 4.88
CA THR A 458 15.23 1.09 5.06
C THR A 458 15.51 0.64 6.49
N GLY A 459 14.47 0.26 7.24
CA GLY A 459 14.66 -0.18 8.62
C GLY A 459 13.37 -0.56 9.34
N ASP A 460 13.57 -1.01 10.57
CA ASP A 460 12.50 -1.33 11.51
C ASP A 460 11.80 -0.05 11.98
N ALA A 461 10.49 0.03 11.79
CA ALA A 461 9.66 1.19 12.17
C ALA A 461 9.76 1.55 13.66
N SER A 462 10.08 0.58 14.51
CA SER A 462 10.27 0.79 15.95
C SER A 462 11.62 1.44 16.32
N LYS A 463 12.56 1.50 15.36
CA LYS A 463 13.95 1.93 15.60
C LYS A 463 14.36 3.15 14.76
N VAL A 464 13.41 3.80 14.10
CA VAL A 464 13.70 5.04 13.34
C VAL A 464 14.17 6.13 14.31
N LEU A 465 15.33 6.71 14.05
CA LEU A 465 15.96 7.71 14.92
C LEU A 465 15.38 9.11 14.63
N ILE A 466 14.21 9.38 15.17
CA ILE A 466 13.54 10.67 15.08
C ILE A 466 13.58 11.37 16.44
N PRO A 467 14.00 12.65 16.52
CA PRO A 467 13.96 13.40 17.78
C PRO A 467 12.53 13.46 18.38
N GLU A 468 12.46 13.43 19.69
CA GLU A 468 11.17 13.52 20.40
C GLU A 468 10.46 14.85 20.09
N ASN A 469 9.12 14.80 19.96
CA ASN A 469 8.27 15.97 19.72
C ASN A 469 8.70 16.81 18.50
N SER A 470 9.12 16.17 17.42
CA SER A 470 9.61 16.85 16.20
C SER A 470 8.65 16.74 15.01
N LEU A 471 7.77 15.74 14.99
CA LEU A 471 6.84 15.52 13.89
C LEU A 471 5.53 16.29 14.06
N ASP A 472 4.96 16.76 12.96
CA ASP A 472 3.68 17.48 12.95
C ASP A 472 2.50 16.53 12.67
N TYR A 473 2.71 15.44 11.97
CA TYR A 473 1.66 14.45 11.61
C TYR A 473 2.27 13.10 11.28
N ALA A 474 1.53 12.03 11.49
CA ALA A 474 1.88 10.70 11.00
C ALA A 474 0.71 10.06 10.25
N PHE A 475 1.00 9.49 9.08
CA PHE A 475 0.08 8.63 8.32
C PHE A 475 0.73 7.26 8.16
N ILE A 476 0.06 6.20 8.57
CA ILE A 476 0.63 4.84 8.60
C ILE A 476 -0.37 3.86 7.98
N ASP A 477 0.11 3.07 6.98
CA ASP A 477 -0.59 1.90 6.41
C ASP A 477 0.19 0.64 6.81
N PRO A 478 -0.03 0.10 8.03
CA PRO A 478 0.77 -1.01 8.55
C PRO A 478 0.33 -2.35 7.94
N PRO A 479 1.13 -3.42 8.06
CA PRO A 479 0.71 -4.75 7.63
C PRO A 479 -0.56 -5.24 8.34
N PHE A 480 -1.49 -5.88 7.58
CA PHE A 480 -2.80 -6.30 8.07
C PHE A 480 -2.80 -7.73 8.63
N GLY A 481 -1.94 -8.03 9.59
CA GLY A 481 -1.82 -9.35 10.20
C GLY A 481 -1.32 -10.42 9.22
N HIS A 482 -2.12 -11.46 8.91
CA HIS A 482 -1.71 -12.59 8.05
C HIS A 482 -2.05 -12.44 6.56
N ASN A 483 -2.54 -11.27 6.12
CA ASN A 483 -3.06 -11.11 4.76
C ASN A 483 -1.97 -11.14 3.70
N ILE A 484 -0.85 -10.47 3.95
CA ILE A 484 0.25 -10.32 3.00
C ILE A 484 1.57 -10.65 3.71
N MET A 485 2.37 -11.54 3.10
CA MET A 485 3.72 -11.90 3.54
C MET A 485 4.71 -11.13 2.68
N TYR A 486 5.03 -9.91 3.10
CA TYR A 486 5.81 -8.97 2.29
C TYR A 486 7.20 -9.49 1.96
N SER A 487 7.93 -10.01 2.95
CA SER A 487 9.28 -10.55 2.77
C SER A 487 9.33 -11.72 1.77
N ASP A 488 8.31 -12.61 1.77
CA ASP A 488 8.24 -13.70 0.80
C ASP A 488 8.00 -13.17 -0.61
N LEU A 489 7.14 -12.16 -0.75
CA LEU A 489 6.67 -11.66 -2.05
C LEU A 489 7.64 -10.66 -2.69
N ASN A 490 8.35 -9.86 -1.90
CA ASN A 490 9.27 -8.82 -2.38
C ASN A 490 10.52 -9.40 -3.05
N ILE A 491 10.81 -10.69 -2.85
CA ILE A 491 11.97 -11.37 -3.44
C ILE A 491 12.05 -11.22 -4.96
N ILE A 492 10.91 -11.04 -5.65
CA ILE A 492 10.87 -10.86 -7.11
C ILE A 492 11.49 -9.53 -7.58
N TRP A 493 11.56 -8.52 -6.71
CA TRP A 493 12.21 -7.24 -6.98
C TRP A 493 13.57 -7.17 -6.28
N GLU A 494 13.63 -7.60 -5.03
CA GLU A 494 14.80 -7.52 -4.17
C GLU A 494 16.00 -8.28 -4.73
N ALA A 495 15.77 -9.43 -5.35
CA ALA A 495 16.83 -10.18 -6.02
C ALA A 495 17.57 -9.36 -7.08
N TRP A 496 16.86 -8.53 -7.86
CA TRP A 496 17.45 -7.66 -8.87
C TRP A 496 18.17 -6.43 -8.30
N LEU A 497 17.86 -6.08 -7.05
CA LEU A 497 18.48 -4.96 -6.34
C LEU A 497 19.69 -5.40 -5.49
N GLY A 498 19.95 -6.71 -5.36
CA GLY A 498 21.04 -7.25 -4.56
C GLY A 498 20.82 -7.18 -3.04
N ALA A 499 19.62 -6.83 -2.58
CA ALA A 499 19.30 -6.76 -1.16
C ALA A 499 17.99 -7.52 -0.86
N LYS A 500 17.81 -7.96 0.39
CA LYS A 500 16.67 -8.76 0.84
C LYS A 500 16.10 -8.18 2.13
N THR A 501 14.78 -8.23 2.29
CA THR A 501 14.12 -7.89 3.55
C THR A 501 14.59 -8.81 4.68
N ASN A 502 15.02 -8.23 5.82
CA ASN A 502 15.14 -8.95 7.06
C ASN A 502 13.73 -9.18 7.63
N SER A 503 13.27 -10.42 7.63
CA SER A 503 11.92 -10.77 8.08
C SER A 503 11.76 -10.83 9.61
N GLU A 504 12.82 -10.74 10.39
CA GLU A 504 12.76 -10.82 11.85
C GLU A 504 11.85 -9.75 12.47
N PRO A 505 12.01 -8.43 12.15
CA PRO A 505 11.11 -7.38 12.65
C PRO A 505 9.86 -7.16 11.79
N GLU A 506 9.55 -8.03 10.83
CA GLU A 506 8.35 -7.91 10.00
C GLU A 506 7.09 -8.05 10.85
N ALA A 507 6.26 -7.01 10.92
CA ALA A 507 5.06 -6.96 11.75
C ALA A 507 3.88 -7.66 11.08
N ILE A 508 3.93 -8.99 11.01
CA ILE A 508 2.88 -9.85 10.44
C ILE A 508 2.60 -11.04 11.35
N GLU A 509 1.44 -11.65 11.16
CA GLU A 509 1.08 -12.95 11.72
C GLU A 509 1.53 -14.03 10.73
N ASN A 510 2.61 -14.77 11.04
CA ASN A 510 3.21 -15.77 10.15
C ASN A 510 3.78 -16.96 10.94
N LYS A 511 3.15 -18.11 10.80
CA LYS A 511 3.58 -19.35 11.50
C LYS A 511 4.97 -19.85 11.08
N HIS A 512 5.38 -19.61 9.83
CA HIS A 512 6.73 -19.99 9.34
C HIS A 512 7.83 -19.15 10.00
N GLN A 513 7.49 -17.92 10.44
CA GLN A 513 8.38 -17.04 11.19
C GLN A 513 8.18 -17.18 12.71
N GLY A 514 7.35 -18.10 13.17
CA GLY A 514 7.04 -18.28 14.61
C GLY A 514 6.25 -17.11 15.21
N LYS A 515 5.54 -16.33 14.40
CA LYS A 515 4.81 -15.14 14.84
C LYS A 515 3.31 -15.38 14.85
N GLY A 516 2.71 -15.30 16.03
CA GLY A 516 1.25 -15.26 16.22
C GLY A 516 0.71 -13.85 16.37
N LEU A 517 -0.49 -13.74 16.91
CA LEU A 517 -1.18 -12.47 17.11
C LEU A 517 -0.50 -11.61 18.19
N ASP A 518 0.07 -12.22 19.22
CA ASP A 518 0.74 -11.50 20.31
C ASP A 518 2.07 -10.89 19.87
N GLU A 519 2.87 -11.63 19.08
CA GLU A 519 4.10 -11.12 18.49
C GLU A 519 3.79 -9.98 17.49
N TYR A 520 2.76 -10.14 16.66
CA TYR A 520 2.29 -9.09 15.77
C TYR A 520 1.93 -7.82 16.56
N ARG A 521 1.10 -7.96 17.62
CA ARG A 521 0.71 -6.84 18.49
C ARG A 521 1.93 -6.18 19.14
N ALA A 522 2.88 -6.94 19.66
CA ALA A 522 4.08 -6.41 20.30
C ALA A 522 4.94 -5.58 19.32
N LEU A 523 5.10 -6.03 18.07
CA LEU A 523 5.80 -5.28 17.03
C LEU A 523 5.05 -3.98 16.68
N MET A 524 3.72 -4.02 16.56
CA MET A 524 2.91 -2.84 16.31
C MET A 524 2.96 -1.83 17.47
N VAL A 525 2.90 -2.30 18.73
CA VAL A 525 3.09 -1.44 19.92
C VAL A 525 4.42 -0.71 19.85
N SER A 526 5.49 -1.42 19.50
CA SER A 526 6.84 -0.84 19.42
C SER A 526 6.94 0.23 18.34
N ALA A 527 6.38 -0.03 17.15
CA ALA A 527 6.33 0.94 16.05
C ALA A 527 5.51 2.17 16.40
N PHE A 528 4.31 1.99 16.98
CA PHE A 528 3.45 3.11 17.40
C PHE A 528 4.07 3.90 18.57
N LYS A 529 4.79 3.26 19.50
CA LYS A 529 5.54 3.98 20.56
C LYS A 529 6.61 4.90 19.98
N ASN A 530 7.31 4.45 18.94
CA ASN A 530 8.30 5.29 18.27
C ASN A 530 7.63 6.51 17.61
N ALA A 531 6.53 6.32 16.88
CA ALA A 531 5.74 7.39 16.30
C ALA A 531 5.19 8.34 17.38
N TYR A 532 4.70 7.81 18.50
CA TYR A 532 4.20 8.60 19.63
C TYR A 532 5.28 9.50 20.23
N LYS A 533 6.48 8.98 20.47
CA LYS A 533 7.61 9.78 20.99
C LYS A 533 7.96 10.93 20.06
N ALA A 534 8.04 10.62 18.76
CA ALA A 534 8.43 11.57 17.73
C ALA A 534 7.38 12.65 17.45
N LEU A 535 6.10 12.34 17.60
CA LEU A 535 4.99 13.26 17.34
C LEU A 535 4.92 14.35 18.40
N LYS A 536 4.70 15.61 17.99
CA LYS A 536 4.47 16.75 18.90
C LYS A 536 3.19 16.55 19.72
N PRO A 537 3.11 17.03 20.98
CA PRO A 537 1.88 17.01 21.77
C PRO A 537 0.70 17.67 21.06
N GLY A 538 -0.50 17.10 21.19
CA GLY A 538 -1.72 17.56 20.53
C GLY A 538 -1.83 17.23 19.05
N ARG A 539 -0.85 16.57 18.45
CA ARG A 539 -0.82 16.21 17.03
C ARG A 539 -1.42 14.82 16.76
N TRP A 540 -1.67 14.54 15.50
CA TRP A 540 -2.47 13.41 15.03
C TRP A 540 -1.67 12.33 14.36
N LEU A 541 -2.11 11.08 14.56
CA LEU A 541 -1.75 9.89 13.81
C LEU A 541 -3.01 9.40 13.08
N THR A 542 -2.90 9.13 11.80
CA THR A 542 -3.90 8.40 11.03
C THR A 542 -3.37 7.01 10.68
N VAL A 543 -4.13 5.96 11.01
CA VAL A 543 -3.81 4.58 10.66
C VAL A 543 -4.87 4.08 9.70
N GLU A 544 -4.45 3.67 8.48
CA GLU A 544 -5.27 2.89 7.58
C GLU A 544 -5.18 1.43 7.96
N PHE A 545 -6.32 0.74 8.01
CA PHE A 545 -6.33 -0.67 8.37
C PHE A 545 -7.51 -1.43 7.77
N SER A 546 -7.26 -2.65 7.28
CA SER A 546 -8.28 -3.53 6.70
C SER A 546 -8.04 -4.98 7.08
N ASN A 547 -8.92 -5.55 7.88
CA ASN A 547 -8.89 -6.98 8.19
C ASN A 547 -10.31 -7.49 8.49
N THR A 548 -10.60 -8.75 8.11
CA THR A 548 -11.89 -9.41 8.37
C THR A 548 -12.00 -10.02 9.77
N LYS A 549 -10.87 -10.18 10.48
CA LYS A 549 -10.83 -10.79 11.81
C LYS A 549 -10.92 -9.72 12.90
N ALA A 550 -11.91 -9.82 13.78
CA ALA A 550 -12.08 -8.95 14.94
C ALA A 550 -10.85 -8.97 15.88
N SER A 551 -10.18 -10.12 16.04
CA SER A 551 -9.00 -10.24 16.89
C SER A 551 -7.82 -9.38 16.41
N VAL A 552 -7.62 -9.26 15.10
CA VAL A 552 -6.56 -8.42 14.52
C VAL A 552 -6.92 -6.94 14.68
N TRP A 553 -8.19 -6.58 14.52
CA TRP A 553 -8.74 -5.25 14.83
C TRP A 553 -8.45 -4.82 16.25
N ASN A 554 -8.82 -5.66 17.22
CA ASN A 554 -8.59 -5.40 18.64
C ASN A 554 -7.10 -5.26 18.93
N SER A 555 -6.24 -6.03 18.25
CA SER A 555 -4.78 -5.91 18.41
C SER A 555 -4.25 -4.54 17.99
N ILE A 556 -4.74 -3.97 16.89
CA ILE A 556 -4.33 -2.62 16.44
C ILE A 556 -4.83 -1.53 17.38
N GLN A 557 -6.09 -1.59 17.83
CA GLN A 557 -6.63 -0.62 18.78
C GLN A 557 -5.88 -0.69 20.12
N THR A 558 -5.64 -1.89 20.63
CA THR A 558 -4.84 -2.09 21.84
C THR A 558 -3.40 -1.58 21.65
N ALA A 559 -2.78 -1.84 20.50
CA ALA A 559 -1.43 -1.37 20.22
C ALA A 559 -1.33 0.16 20.19
N LEU A 560 -2.32 0.86 19.65
CA LEU A 560 -2.41 2.33 19.68
C LEU A 560 -2.53 2.84 21.11
N THR A 561 -3.42 2.25 21.90
CA THR A 561 -3.64 2.60 23.31
C THR A 561 -2.39 2.34 24.14
N ASP A 562 -1.74 1.17 24.00
CA ASP A 562 -0.51 0.81 24.70
C ASP A 562 0.68 1.71 24.32
N ALA A 563 0.68 2.24 23.10
CA ALA A 563 1.67 3.20 22.64
C ALA A 563 1.48 4.61 23.25
N GLY A 564 0.28 4.94 23.68
CA GLY A 564 -0.01 6.25 24.28
C GLY A 564 -1.06 7.07 23.56
N PHE A 565 -1.49 6.67 22.39
CA PHE A 565 -2.49 7.39 21.61
C PHE A 565 -3.91 7.26 22.19
N VAL A 566 -4.72 8.27 21.94
CA VAL A 566 -6.16 8.24 22.21
C VAL A 566 -6.89 8.24 20.87
N VAL A 567 -7.71 7.21 20.63
CA VAL A 567 -8.51 7.10 19.41
C VAL A 567 -9.68 8.06 19.49
N ALA A 568 -9.85 8.89 18.47
CA ALA A 568 -10.90 9.91 18.43
C ALA A 568 -11.95 9.68 17.34
N ASN A 569 -11.61 8.94 16.27
CA ASN A 569 -12.55 8.68 15.18
C ASN A 569 -12.14 7.48 14.33
N VAL A 570 -13.14 6.78 13.80
CA VAL A 570 -12.98 5.76 12.77
C VAL A 570 -13.88 6.10 11.58
N ALA A 571 -13.29 6.26 10.40
CA ALA A 571 -13.98 6.58 9.15
C ALA A 571 -13.71 5.50 8.09
N ALA A 572 -14.46 5.49 6.98
CA ALA A 572 -14.25 4.56 5.89
C ALA A 572 -13.44 5.16 4.75
N LEU A 573 -12.55 4.35 4.14
CA LEU A 573 -11.83 4.66 2.91
C LEU A 573 -12.26 3.70 1.81
N ASN A 574 -12.86 4.23 0.75
CA ASN A 574 -13.23 3.46 -0.43
C ASN A 574 -12.18 3.66 -1.53
N LYS A 575 -11.37 2.64 -1.80
CA LYS A 575 -10.34 2.63 -2.85
C LYS A 575 -10.87 2.26 -4.25
N GLY A 576 -12.19 2.33 -4.49
CA GLY A 576 -12.81 1.92 -5.75
C GLY A 576 -12.97 0.40 -5.87
N ARG A 577 -13.06 -0.14 -7.11
CA ARG A 577 -13.29 -1.57 -7.33
C ARG A 577 -12.24 -2.42 -6.64
N GLY A 578 -12.65 -3.18 -5.65
CA GLY A 578 -11.82 -4.19 -4.98
C GLY A 578 -11.34 -5.27 -5.96
N GLY A 579 -10.27 -5.99 -5.58
CA GLY A 579 -9.80 -7.15 -6.34
C GLY A 579 -10.87 -8.25 -6.44
N LEU A 580 -10.62 -9.27 -7.24
CA LEU A 580 -11.57 -10.36 -7.55
C LEU A 580 -12.20 -11.00 -6.29
N HIS A 581 -11.44 -11.10 -5.20
CA HIS A 581 -11.90 -11.60 -3.90
C HIS A 581 -12.95 -10.70 -3.23
N ALA A 582 -12.85 -9.39 -3.38
CA ALA A 582 -13.84 -8.45 -2.84
C ALA A 582 -15.17 -8.46 -3.62
N ILE A 583 -15.14 -8.97 -4.86
CA ILE A 583 -16.32 -9.07 -5.73
C ILE A 583 -17.07 -10.40 -5.50
N ILE A 584 -16.35 -11.47 -5.17
CA ILE A 584 -16.88 -12.86 -5.16
C ILE A 584 -17.16 -13.37 -3.74
N GLY A 585 -16.49 -12.82 -2.71
CA GLY A 585 -16.64 -13.30 -1.32
C GLY A 585 -17.78 -12.61 -0.57
N PRO A 586 -18.75 -13.35 -0.02
CA PRO A 586 -19.81 -12.75 0.79
C PRO A 586 -19.32 -12.14 2.12
N THR A 587 -18.09 -12.47 2.54
CA THR A 587 -17.43 -11.97 3.77
C THR A 587 -16.30 -10.97 3.50
N ALA A 588 -16.13 -10.50 2.24
CA ALA A 588 -15.06 -9.58 1.91
C ALA A 588 -15.36 -8.17 2.46
N VAL A 589 -14.41 -7.61 3.21
CA VAL A 589 -14.45 -6.19 3.59
C VAL A 589 -14.30 -5.34 2.33
N LYS A 590 -15.33 -4.55 2.03
CA LYS A 590 -15.38 -3.72 0.82
C LYS A 590 -14.70 -2.36 1.01
N GLN A 591 -14.44 -1.94 2.22
CA GLN A 591 -13.87 -0.65 2.58
C GLN A 591 -12.75 -0.85 3.60
N ASP A 592 -11.67 -0.09 3.44
CA ASP A 592 -10.64 0.01 4.44
C ASP A 592 -11.08 1.05 5.48
N LEU A 593 -10.64 0.91 6.74
CA LEU A 593 -10.99 1.81 7.81
C LEU A 593 -9.80 2.73 8.13
N ILE A 594 -10.13 3.96 8.48
CA ILE A 594 -9.18 4.99 8.87
C ILE A 594 -9.39 5.31 10.34
N ILE A 595 -8.40 5.03 11.15
CA ILE A 595 -8.38 5.35 12.58
C ILE A 595 -7.65 6.67 12.75
N SER A 596 -8.32 7.68 13.30
CA SER A 596 -7.70 8.94 13.73
C SER A 596 -7.45 8.90 15.23
N ALA A 597 -6.19 9.02 15.63
CA ALA A 597 -5.76 9.03 17.01
C ALA A 597 -4.85 10.23 17.27
N TYR A 598 -4.84 10.77 18.47
CA TYR A 598 -4.01 11.91 18.82
C TYR A 598 -3.09 11.63 20.01
N LYS A 599 -1.98 12.35 20.06
CA LYS A 599 -1.11 12.42 21.24
C LYS A 599 -1.65 13.50 22.17
N PRO A 600 -2.01 13.21 23.44
CA PRO A 600 -2.45 14.22 24.40
C PRO A 600 -1.42 15.36 24.52
N ASN A 601 -1.89 16.58 24.75
CA ASN A 601 -0.99 17.71 24.96
C ASN A 601 -0.35 17.67 26.36
N GLY A 602 0.84 18.26 26.51
CA GLY A 602 1.63 18.18 27.75
C GLY A 602 0.92 18.77 28.97
N GLY A 603 0.13 19.86 28.80
CA GLY A 603 -0.61 20.45 29.89
C GLY A 603 -1.72 19.56 30.46
N PHE A 604 -2.34 18.73 29.65
CA PHE A 604 -3.26 17.70 30.13
C PHE A 604 -2.54 16.61 30.93
N GLU A 605 -1.40 16.13 30.46
CA GLU A 605 -0.63 15.09 31.14
C GLU A 605 -0.16 15.54 32.54
N GLU A 606 0.30 16.77 32.66
CA GLU A 606 0.71 17.35 33.96
C GLU A 606 -0.45 17.47 34.96
N ARG A 607 -1.62 17.91 34.50
CA ARG A 607 -2.83 17.98 35.33
C ARG A 607 -3.30 16.59 35.73
N PHE A 608 -3.34 15.66 34.74
CA PHE A 608 -3.75 14.30 34.97
C PHE A 608 -2.87 13.58 36.00
N GLN A 609 -1.55 13.77 35.97
CA GLN A 609 -0.67 13.19 36.99
C GLN A 609 -0.98 13.65 38.43
N LYS A 610 -1.41 14.89 38.56
CA LYS A 610 -1.79 15.48 39.89
C LYS A 610 -3.13 14.96 40.39
N GLU A 611 -4.07 14.73 39.48
CA GLU A 611 -5.48 14.49 39.78
C GLU A 611 -5.96 13.08 39.44
N ALA A 612 -5.07 12.20 38.92
CA ALA A 612 -5.41 10.85 38.44
C ALA A 612 -6.09 9.95 39.50
N GLN A 613 -5.88 10.21 40.79
CA GLN A 613 -6.52 9.45 41.88
C GLN A 613 -7.85 10.04 42.35
N THR A 614 -8.31 11.11 41.70
CA THR A 614 -9.54 11.81 42.04
C THR A 614 -10.56 11.71 40.90
N GLU A 615 -11.84 11.94 41.23
CA GLU A 615 -12.90 12.01 40.20
C GLU A 615 -12.67 13.19 39.21
N GLU A 616 -12.04 14.28 39.65
CA GLU A 616 -11.76 15.42 38.77
C GLU A 616 -10.78 15.03 37.63
N GLY A 617 -9.83 14.12 37.88
CA GLY A 617 -8.98 13.55 36.82
C GLY A 617 -9.78 12.84 35.74
N VAL A 618 -10.89 12.18 36.10
CA VAL A 618 -11.80 11.55 35.11
C VAL A 618 -12.49 12.62 34.27
N TRP A 619 -13.02 13.65 34.92
CA TRP A 619 -13.76 14.71 34.19
C TRP A 619 -12.83 15.60 33.37
N ASP A 620 -11.58 15.82 33.78
CA ASP A 620 -10.57 16.49 32.94
C ASP A 620 -10.19 15.66 31.71
N PHE A 621 -10.08 14.34 31.87
CA PHE A 621 -9.91 13.44 30.71
C PHE A 621 -11.09 13.57 29.74
N VAL A 622 -12.34 13.41 30.21
CA VAL A 622 -13.52 13.47 29.34
C VAL A 622 -13.63 14.83 28.67
N ARG A 623 -13.44 15.91 29.41
CA ARG A 623 -13.47 17.29 28.88
C ARG A 623 -12.41 17.49 27.80
N THR A 624 -11.22 16.98 28.01
CA THR A 624 -10.12 17.04 27.03
C THR A 624 -10.43 16.19 25.83
N HIS A 625 -10.91 14.95 26.02
CA HIS A 625 -11.24 14.05 24.93
C HIS A 625 -12.38 14.58 24.05
N LEU A 626 -13.46 15.08 24.64
CA LEU A 626 -14.60 15.69 23.92
C LEU A 626 -14.19 16.87 22.99
N LYS A 627 -13.10 17.59 23.30
CA LYS A 627 -12.52 18.61 22.40
C LYS A 627 -11.93 18.04 21.13
N TYR A 628 -11.45 16.81 21.16
CA TYR A 628 -10.86 16.10 20.02
C TYR A 628 -11.88 15.24 19.25
N LEU A 629 -13.14 15.17 19.70
CA LEU A 629 -14.17 14.41 18.99
C LEU A 629 -14.94 15.31 18.03
N PRO A 630 -15.32 14.79 16.84
CA PRO A 630 -16.14 15.55 15.90
C PRO A 630 -17.49 15.92 16.57
N VAL A 631 -17.93 17.15 16.40
CA VAL A 631 -19.26 17.58 16.90
C VAL A 631 -20.36 16.87 16.12
N THR A 632 -20.17 16.70 14.82
CA THR A 632 -21.11 16.01 13.94
C THR A 632 -20.39 15.16 12.89
N LYS A 633 -21.02 14.07 12.47
CA LYS A 633 -20.67 13.36 11.23
C LYS A 633 -21.79 13.56 10.21
N GLN A 634 -21.47 13.77 8.95
CA GLN A 634 -22.44 13.93 7.87
C GLN A 634 -22.17 12.93 6.75
N GLN A 635 -23.25 12.32 6.22
CA GLN A 635 -23.22 11.55 5.00
C GLN A 635 -24.25 12.12 4.03
N GLY A 636 -23.78 12.88 3.04
CA GLY A 636 -24.67 13.70 2.20
C GLY A 636 -25.36 14.78 3.02
N ALA A 637 -26.68 14.84 2.96
CA ALA A 637 -27.49 15.81 3.69
C ALA A 637 -27.94 15.32 5.10
N MET A 638 -27.54 14.12 5.54
CA MET A 638 -28.01 13.54 6.79
C MET A 638 -26.92 13.55 7.88
N LEU A 639 -27.31 13.92 9.09
CA LEU A 639 -26.48 13.77 10.29
C LEU A 639 -26.42 12.31 10.71
N GLN A 640 -25.22 11.90 11.13
CA GLN A 640 -24.98 10.57 11.71
C GLN A 640 -24.64 10.67 13.19
N PHE A 641 -24.98 9.63 13.92
CA PHE A 641 -24.53 9.44 15.30
C PHE A 641 -23.00 9.35 15.35
N VAL A 642 -22.39 9.97 16.34
CA VAL A 642 -20.93 9.92 16.60
C VAL A 642 -20.70 8.92 17.73
N PRO A 643 -20.35 7.64 17.42
CA PRO A 643 -20.27 6.59 18.44
C PRO A 643 -19.29 6.92 19.55
N GLU A 644 -18.22 7.66 19.24
CA GLU A 644 -17.18 8.03 20.20
C GLU A 644 -17.69 8.97 21.31
N ARG A 645 -18.89 9.57 21.14
CA ARG A 645 -19.59 10.39 22.15
C ARG A 645 -20.60 9.60 22.98
N ASP A 646 -20.78 8.30 22.71
CA ASP A 646 -21.60 7.40 23.54
C ASP A 646 -20.96 7.22 24.93
N PRO A 647 -21.73 7.28 26.01
CA PRO A 647 -21.21 7.18 27.39
C PRO A 647 -20.40 5.90 27.66
N ARG A 648 -20.72 4.80 27.00
CA ARG A 648 -19.99 3.51 27.16
C ARG A 648 -18.61 3.59 26.52
N ILE A 649 -18.53 4.18 25.32
CA ILE A 649 -17.25 4.34 24.60
C ILE A 649 -16.36 5.36 25.31
N LEU A 650 -16.94 6.46 25.81
CA LEU A 650 -16.21 7.44 26.63
C LEU A 650 -15.64 6.78 27.90
N PHE A 651 -16.41 5.92 28.56
CA PHE A 651 -15.92 5.16 29.71
C PHE A 651 -14.77 4.24 29.35
N ASP A 652 -14.89 3.45 28.28
CA ASP A 652 -13.86 2.52 27.84
C ASP A 652 -12.55 3.24 27.49
N GLN A 653 -12.61 4.39 26.81
CA GLN A 653 -11.45 5.21 26.50
C GLN A 653 -10.79 5.77 27.78
N MET A 654 -11.56 6.21 28.74
CA MET A 654 -11.08 6.68 30.02
C MET A 654 -10.39 5.54 30.80
N VAL A 655 -11.02 4.39 30.93
CA VAL A 655 -10.46 3.20 31.59
C VAL A 655 -9.12 2.80 30.93
N ALA A 656 -9.11 2.71 29.61
CA ALA A 656 -7.90 2.38 28.85
C ALA A 656 -6.77 3.38 29.12
N TYR A 657 -7.10 4.68 29.22
CA TYR A 657 -6.11 5.71 29.53
C TYR A 657 -5.53 5.57 30.95
N TYR A 658 -6.39 5.35 31.95
CA TYR A 658 -5.98 5.18 33.35
C TYR A 658 -5.09 3.93 33.52
N VAL A 659 -5.54 2.79 33.02
CA VAL A 659 -4.81 1.51 33.10
C VAL A 659 -3.42 1.65 32.45
N ARG A 660 -3.34 2.27 31.27
CA ARG A 660 -2.06 2.50 30.59
C ARG A 660 -1.09 3.37 31.40
N LYS A 661 -1.60 4.39 32.08
CA LYS A 661 -0.79 5.27 32.96
C LYS A 661 -0.45 4.63 34.30
N GLY A 662 -0.94 3.41 34.58
CA GLY A 662 -0.70 2.69 35.81
C GLY A 662 -1.49 3.20 37.03
N TYR A 663 -2.57 3.94 36.79
CA TYR A 663 -3.45 4.41 37.85
C TYR A 663 -4.70 3.54 37.97
N PRO A 664 -5.22 3.28 39.17
CA PRO A 664 -6.52 2.66 39.35
C PRO A 664 -7.60 3.64 38.87
N VAL A 665 -8.66 3.10 38.27
CA VAL A 665 -9.82 3.88 37.86
C VAL A 665 -10.60 4.28 39.12
N PRO A 666 -10.80 5.58 39.38
CA PRO A 666 -11.36 6.04 40.67
C PRO A 666 -12.87 5.88 40.78
N ILE A 667 -13.58 5.60 39.70
CA ILE A 667 -15.04 5.50 39.66
C ILE A 667 -15.51 4.27 38.88
N SER A 668 -16.68 3.74 39.22
CA SER A 668 -17.33 2.65 38.48
C SER A 668 -18.03 3.17 37.22
N SER A 669 -18.41 2.23 36.32
CA SER A 669 -19.17 2.56 35.09
C SER A 669 -20.51 3.26 35.41
N GLN A 670 -21.17 2.90 36.51
CA GLN A 670 -22.43 3.49 36.91
C GLN A 670 -22.24 4.91 37.41
N GLU A 671 -21.25 5.17 38.27
CA GLU A 671 -20.88 6.51 38.75
C GLU A 671 -20.44 7.40 37.59
N PHE A 672 -19.69 6.85 36.63
CA PHE A 672 -19.28 7.58 35.42
C PHE A 672 -20.51 8.06 34.61
N GLN A 673 -21.50 7.20 34.35
CA GLN A 673 -22.68 7.60 33.60
C GLN A 673 -23.53 8.64 34.31
N ILE A 674 -23.64 8.56 35.65
CA ILE A 674 -24.31 9.58 36.45
C ILE A 674 -23.56 10.91 36.39
N GLY A 675 -22.24 10.87 36.56
CA GLY A 675 -21.38 12.04 36.51
C GLY A 675 -21.33 12.71 35.14
N LEU A 676 -21.35 11.94 34.03
CA LEU A 676 -21.45 12.51 32.70
C LEU A 676 -22.64 13.47 32.55
N ALA A 677 -23.82 13.05 33.01
CA ALA A 677 -25.03 13.87 32.97
C ALA A 677 -24.95 15.13 33.85
N GLN A 678 -24.06 15.14 34.83
CA GLN A 678 -23.85 16.32 35.73
C GLN A 678 -22.83 17.31 35.17
N HIS A 679 -21.79 16.81 34.44
CA HIS A 679 -20.68 17.62 33.95
C HIS A 679 -20.79 18.05 32.51
N PHE A 680 -21.57 17.33 31.68
CA PHE A 680 -21.68 17.52 30.23
C PHE A 680 -23.14 17.52 29.77
N ILE A 681 -23.37 18.07 28.57
CA ILE A 681 -24.73 18.19 28.02
C ILE A 681 -24.99 17.02 27.06
N GLU A 682 -26.07 16.30 27.32
CA GLU A 682 -26.53 15.20 26.48
C GLU A 682 -27.42 15.68 25.31
N ARG A 683 -27.20 15.17 24.12
CA ARG A 683 -28.05 15.29 22.93
C ARG A 683 -28.05 13.97 22.16
N ASP A 684 -29.25 13.42 21.98
CA ASP A 684 -29.46 12.19 21.18
C ASP A 684 -28.56 11.00 21.61
N GLY A 685 -28.34 10.82 22.91
CA GLY A 685 -27.48 9.78 23.47
C GLY A 685 -25.98 10.06 23.37
N MET A 686 -25.58 11.25 22.98
CA MET A 686 -24.20 11.73 22.86
C MET A 686 -23.92 12.86 23.84
N TYR A 687 -22.67 12.94 24.33
CA TYR A 687 -22.26 14.01 25.28
C TYR A 687 -21.40 15.08 24.61
N PHE A 688 -21.62 16.33 25.01
CA PHE A 688 -21.00 17.52 24.42
C PHE A 688 -20.52 18.51 25.48
N LEU A 689 -19.51 19.31 25.11
CA LEU A 689 -19.14 20.51 25.85
C LEU A 689 -20.16 21.61 25.57
N PRO A 690 -20.34 22.57 26.49
CA PRO A 690 -21.32 23.66 26.34
C PRO A 690 -21.19 24.45 25.03
N ASP A 691 -19.97 24.73 24.59
CA ASP A 691 -19.64 25.40 23.33
C ASP A 691 -19.97 24.59 22.08
N GLN A 692 -19.93 23.25 22.16
CA GLN A 692 -20.22 22.34 21.07
C GLN A 692 -21.74 22.13 20.86
N VAL A 693 -22.56 22.30 21.88
CA VAL A 693 -24.02 22.07 21.81
C VAL A 693 -24.69 22.98 20.81
N ALA A 694 -24.34 24.27 20.80
CA ALA A 694 -24.91 25.22 19.86
C ALA A 694 -24.63 24.87 18.41
N GLU A 695 -23.45 24.36 18.15
CA GLU A 695 -23.07 23.86 16.80
C GLU A 695 -23.85 22.59 16.43
N TYR A 696 -23.97 21.64 17.36
CA TYR A 696 -24.74 20.42 17.14
C TYR A 696 -26.22 20.71 16.86
N ASP A 697 -26.87 21.50 17.76
CA ASP A 697 -28.29 21.81 17.62
C ASP A 697 -28.58 22.55 16.31
N ARG A 698 -27.71 23.45 15.87
CA ARG A 698 -27.81 24.18 14.62
C ARG A 698 -27.72 23.24 13.41
N LYS A 699 -26.73 22.36 13.38
CA LYS A 699 -26.57 21.38 12.28
C LYS A 699 -27.72 20.37 12.24
N LYS A 700 -28.28 20.02 13.38
CA LYS A 700 -29.45 19.13 13.45
C LYS A 700 -30.71 19.80 12.87
N MET A 701 -30.94 21.09 13.13
CA MET A 701 -32.07 21.84 12.55
C MET A 701 -32.04 21.88 11.01
N THR A 702 -30.84 21.88 10.42
CA THR A 702 -30.69 22.01 8.95
C THR A 702 -30.67 20.66 8.23
N SER A 703 -30.42 19.56 8.91
CA SER A 703 -30.17 18.24 8.30
C SER A 703 -31.31 17.23 8.45
N GLY A 704 -32.37 17.52 9.21
CA GLY A 704 -33.48 16.60 9.47
C GLY A 704 -33.14 15.49 10.49
N GLU A 705 -33.88 14.37 10.46
CA GLU A 705 -33.76 13.29 11.45
C GLU A 705 -32.37 12.60 11.43
N LEU A 706 -31.86 12.33 12.63
CA LEU A 706 -30.59 11.64 12.88
C LEU A 706 -30.70 10.17 12.44
N LYS A 707 -29.83 9.73 11.51
CA LYS A 707 -29.74 8.33 11.15
C LYS A 707 -28.68 7.65 12.00
N GLN A 708 -29.12 6.73 12.84
CA GLN A 708 -28.22 5.89 13.62
C GLN A 708 -27.59 4.84 12.72
N MET A 709 -26.34 5.07 12.31
CA MET A 709 -25.54 4.03 11.65
C MET A 709 -24.79 3.26 12.72
N THR A 710 -25.27 2.06 13.02
CA THR A 710 -24.65 1.14 13.97
C THR A 710 -23.43 0.50 13.28
N MET A 711 -22.25 1.10 13.47
CA MET A 711 -21.00 0.42 13.15
C MET A 711 -20.48 -0.23 14.43
N PHE A 712 -20.86 -1.50 14.65
CA PHE A 712 -20.31 -2.28 15.75
C PHE A 712 -19.02 -2.96 15.31
N VAL A 713 -17.91 -2.58 15.93
CA VAL A 713 -16.81 -3.49 16.21
C VAL A 713 -17.14 -4.17 17.53
N SER A 714 -18.08 -5.13 17.50
CA SER A 714 -18.48 -5.89 18.68
C SER A 714 -17.71 -7.19 18.73
N ASP A 715 -17.53 -7.70 19.94
CA ASP A 715 -17.10 -9.09 20.10
C ASP A 715 -18.08 -10.05 19.40
N GLU A 716 -17.65 -11.26 19.13
CA GLU A 716 -18.42 -12.28 18.39
C GLU A 716 -19.79 -12.54 19.04
N ALA A 717 -19.89 -12.47 20.37
CA ALA A 717 -21.14 -12.70 21.11
C ALA A 717 -22.15 -11.58 20.86
N SER A 718 -21.70 -10.32 20.86
CA SER A 718 -22.54 -9.15 20.58
C SER A 718 -22.99 -9.11 19.11
N ALA A 719 -22.13 -9.50 18.17
CA ALA A 719 -22.48 -9.61 16.76
C ALA A 719 -23.55 -10.71 16.52
N ILE A 720 -23.41 -11.85 17.17
CA ILE A 720 -24.40 -12.94 17.09
C ILE A 720 -25.73 -12.52 17.71
N GLN A 721 -25.73 -11.79 18.84
CA GLN A 721 -26.93 -11.30 19.48
C GLN A 721 -27.67 -10.27 18.60
N TRP A 722 -26.95 -9.39 17.94
CA TRP A 722 -27.48 -8.40 17.01
C TRP A 722 -28.08 -9.07 15.76
N LEU A 723 -27.37 -10.05 15.15
CA LEU A 723 -27.90 -10.85 14.04
C LEU A 723 -29.18 -11.58 14.41
N ARG A 724 -29.27 -12.15 15.63
CA ARG A 724 -30.47 -12.82 16.12
C ARG A 724 -31.66 -11.86 16.31
N GLN A 725 -31.39 -10.61 16.65
CA GLN A 725 -32.40 -9.56 16.80
C GLN A 725 -32.93 -9.10 15.45
N LEU A 726 -32.05 -8.88 14.45
CA LEU A 726 -32.41 -8.59 13.06
C LEU A 726 -33.28 -9.69 12.42
N ILE A 727 -32.92 -10.94 12.64
CA ILE A 727 -33.69 -12.12 12.13
C ILE A 727 -35.09 -12.17 12.75
N LYS A 728 -35.27 -11.69 13.99
CA LYS A 728 -36.60 -11.63 14.64
C LYS A 728 -37.47 -10.49 14.10
N GLU A 729 -36.89 -9.40 13.71
CA GLU A 729 -37.63 -8.21 13.23
C GLU A 729 -38.00 -8.28 11.75
N LYS A 730 -37.23 -9.00 10.95
CA LYS A 730 -37.53 -9.30 9.52
C LYS A 730 -37.14 -10.73 9.22
N PRO A 731 -38.10 -11.65 9.06
CA PRO A 731 -37.79 -12.99 8.54
C PRO A 731 -37.26 -12.86 7.12
N GLN A 732 -35.97 -13.09 6.98
CA GLN A 732 -35.23 -12.95 5.71
C GLN A 732 -34.84 -14.31 5.19
N THR A 733 -34.81 -14.42 3.87
CA THR A 733 -34.35 -15.62 3.17
C THR A 733 -32.83 -15.74 3.27
N PHE A 734 -32.28 -16.92 3.03
CA PHE A 734 -30.83 -17.25 3.14
C PHE A 734 -29.88 -16.38 2.32
N SER A 735 -30.37 -15.39 1.60
CA SER A 735 -29.60 -14.46 0.78
C SER A 735 -29.32 -13.10 1.47
N ASP A 736 -29.88 -12.86 2.62
CA ASP A 736 -29.71 -11.67 3.42
C ASP A 736 -28.84 -11.96 4.67
#